data_7cfb409f7d93d96dbc4526fcf96c0fce
#
_entry.id   7cfb409f7d93d96dbc4526fcf96c0fce
#
_cell.length_a   1.000
_cell.length_b   1.000
_cell.length_c   1.000
_cell.angle_alpha   90.00
_cell.angle_beta   90.00
_cell.angle_gamma   90.00
#
_symmetry.space_group_name_H-M   'P 1'
#
loop_
_entity.id
_entity.type
_entity.pdbx_description
1 polymer ?
#
loop_
_entity_poly.entity_id
_entity_poly.type
_entity_poly.pdbx_seq_one_letter_code
_entity_poly.pdbx_strand_id
1 'polypeptide(L)'
;MFSGVRAALVALCDPQLALILALLITLLTLAAQAPLRYTIAVGQEDGPGSDLPLLDGVYPPERDVHGAFRWTRDRTTVRLPGVGQRPLLVAIKVFPINQEVAERGPKQLELWTEGRLLQALPVQPRGAVYHVMLPPPRNGAGDQTFEIRSATFVPTGDERSIGTPIDTITVTSAPGIAFPAWRSGALWLLAAVALWIALRSIGFASRSALLLMLPLVALVGVAAGLDPPRAALGAQPALVALSLGLALVLALRAIVPRLARLFDLPLDARTLRWLLLLALLAFGLRYGGKLYPNAMPGDIGFHVNRFADVIRGQLELLSRHRGVSFPYPSAFYLTLAPLTLLGIDRATALRLVGALFDAISPIFVYAIASVALIGNRIRDTRPSPFALVAASIYALSASGFMATWWNFSTHIFAQFTHLLLITSVVLFWRASSTNAISSARFTRLAIIGLCFIQILVYLGHFGFWMNMTILGGIGLSVLFAAVQRTWAEARQLRVLLLSFAIAQAVSITLLYSGYAVLFVEQARLAASGGLTGLAGREAVPFDILWETLWDAGLRVHFGFFPVPLALGALALFWRPSPATDRAKTTASPAAALFVLLAGTFLIGCGFAVLPFFSGSSLATRWLMFSAWAIAVGAALTAREFWRRGRVARLIVVLTLGYTFWITAIQWIGALAWRIRPPEPF
;
A
#
# COMPACT_ATOMS: atom_id res chain seq x y z
N MET A 1 3.65 -5.58 30.43
CA MET A 1 2.42 -6.13 29.85
C MET A 1 1.16 -5.72 30.65
N PHE A 2 1.12 -5.83 31.98
CA PHE A 2 -0.04 -5.49 32.81
C PHE A 2 -0.53 -4.04 32.75
N SER A 3 0.36 -3.06 32.55
CA SER A 3 -0.04 -1.65 32.42
C SER A 3 -0.88 -1.36 31.17
N GLY A 4 -0.65 -2.08 30.08
CA GLY A 4 -1.41 -1.93 28.83
C GLY A 4 -2.83 -2.49 28.95
N VAL A 5 -2.99 -3.66 29.58
CA VAL A 5 -4.32 -4.27 29.79
C VAL A 5 -5.17 -3.40 30.71
N ARG A 6 -4.59 -2.87 31.80
CA ARG A 6 -5.30 -1.95 32.70
C ARG A 6 -5.73 -0.66 31.97
N ALA A 7 -4.88 -0.11 31.12
CA ALA A 7 -5.21 1.07 30.31
C ALA A 7 -6.38 0.78 29.31
N ALA A 8 -6.38 -0.41 28.71
CA ALA A 8 -7.46 -0.83 27.82
C ALA A 8 -8.79 -0.99 28.57
N LEU A 9 -8.78 -1.60 29.76
CA LEU A 9 -9.98 -1.74 30.59
C LEU A 9 -10.53 -0.37 31.03
N VAL A 10 -9.68 0.55 31.44
CA VAL A 10 -10.08 1.93 31.79
C VAL A 10 -10.65 2.64 30.57
N ALA A 11 -10.11 2.40 29.37
CA ALA A 11 -10.61 2.99 28.14
C ALA A 11 -12.03 2.48 27.78
N LEU A 12 -12.37 1.25 28.12
CA LEU A 12 -13.71 0.68 27.89
C LEU A 12 -14.80 1.29 28.81
N CYS A 13 -14.42 1.75 30.01
CA CYS A 13 -15.35 2.38 30.94
C CYS A 13 -15.47 3.91 30.73
N ASP A 14 -14.89 4.45 29.66
CA ASP A 14 -14.89 5.89 29.38
C ASP A 14 -16.27 6.33 28.86
N PRO A 15 -16.97 7.31 29.50
CA PRO A 15 -18.29 7.76 29.07
C PRO A 15 -18.29 8.36 27.65
N GLN A 16 -17.15 8.85 27.18
CA GLN A 16 -17.05 9.37 25.81
C GLN A 16 -17.05 8.25 24.76
N LEU A 17 -16.63 7.03 25.11
CA LEU A 17 -16.83 5.86 24.27
C LEU A 17 -18.33 5.54 24.14
N ALA A 18 -19.07 5.55 25.25
CA ALA A 18 -20.51 5.33 25.21
C ALA A 18 -21.22 6.35 24.31
N LEU A 19 -20.81 7.62 24.36
CA LEU A 19 -21.32 8.68 23.47
C LEU A 19 -21.05 8.37 21.99
N ILE A 20 -19.84 7.95 21.63
CA ILE A 20 -19.48 7.58 20.26
C ILE A 20 -20.31 6.38 19.78
N LEU A 21 -20.46 5.37 20.62
CA LEU A 21 -21.27 4.18 20.27
C LEU A 21 -22.75 4.54 20.09
N ALA A 22 -23.31 5.35 20.99
CA ALA A 22 -24.67 5.84 20.87
C ALA A 22 -24.88 6.67 19.59
N LEU A 23 -23.92 7.57 19.27
CA LEU A 23 -23.96 8.33 18.04
C LEU A 23 -23.90 7.42 16.80
N LEU A 24 -23.01 6.42 16.79
CA LEU A 24 -22.90 5.48 15.69
C LEU A 24 -24.18 4.67 15.50
N ILE A 25 -24.77 4.16 16.58
CA ILE A 25 -26.06 3.45 16.54
C ILE A 25 -27.14 4.36 15.95
N THR A 26 -27.22 5.60 16.43
CA THR A 26 -28.20 6.58 15.93
C THR A 26 -28.03 6.84 14.44
N LEU A 27 -26.79 7.07 14.00
CA LEU A 27 -26.50 7.32 12.58
C LEU A 27 -26.81 6.12 11.69
N LEU A 28 -26.47 4.89 12.12
CA LEU A 28 -26.80 3.67 11.38
C LEU A 28 -28.32 3.44 11.33
N THR A 29 -29.03 3.74 12.42
CA THR A 29 -30.50 3.65 12.46
C THR A 29 -31.15 4.68 11.53
N LEU A 30 -30.67 5.92 11.52
CA LEU A 30 -31.13 6.95 10.59
C LEU A 30 -30.79 6.61 9.14
N ALA A 31 -29.59 6.11 8.88
CA ALA A 31 -29.19 5.66 7.55
C ALA A 31 -30.10 4.54 7.01
N ALA A 32 -30.54 3.63 7.88
CA ALA A 32 -31.47 2.59 7.51
C ALA A 32 -32.86 3.13 7.08
N GLN A 33 -33.27 4.33 7.53
CA GLN A 33 -34.53 4.96 7.11
C GLN A 33 -34.43 5.63 5.75
N ALA A 34 -33.22 5.87 5.23
CA ALA A 34 -33.05 6.49 3.94
C ALA A 34 -33.67 5.63 2.80
N PRO A 35 -34.35 6.22 1.83
CA PRO A 35 -34.84 5.50 0.68
C PRO A 35 -33.68 4.82 -0.07
N LEU A 36 -33.71 3.51 -0.19
CA LEU A 36 -32.70 2.77 -0.95
C LEU A 36 -33.01 2.86 -2.44
N ARG A 37 -32.06 3.32 -3.21
CA ARG A 37 -32.03 3.13 -4.66
C ARG A 37 -30.60 2.73 -5.03
N TYR A 38 -30.41 1.46 -5.34
CA TYR A 38 -29.10 0.89 -5.59
C TYR A 38 -29.09 0.17 -6.93
N THR A 39 -28.08 0.47 -7.75
CA THR A 39 -27.95 -0.13 -9.08
C THR A 39 -26.63 -0.87 -9.17
N ILE A 40 -26.69 -2.14 -9.55
CA ILE A 40 -25.55 -2.97 -9.90
C ILE A 40 -25.45 -2.94 -11.43
N ALA A 41 -24.42 -2.32 -11.97
CA ALA A 41 -24.14 -2.33 -13.40
C ALA A 41 -23.37 -3.62 -13.73
N VAL A 42 -24.11 -4.63 -14.19
CA VAL A 42 -23.53 -5.97 -14.44
C VAL A 42 -22.58 -5.90 -15.62
N GLY A 43 -21.37 -6.42 -15.43
CA GLY A 43 -20.28 -6.29 -16.42
C GLY A 43 -19.39 -5.08 -16.20
N GLN A 44 -19.69 -4.24 -15.23
CA GLN A 44 -18.81 -3.15 -14.79
C GLN A 44 -17.97 -3.60 -13.61
N GLU A 45 -16.66 -3.75 -13.80
CA GLU A 45 -15.75 -4.21 -12.76
C GLU A 45 -15.25 -3.08 -11.85
N ASP A 46 -15.09 -1.88 -12.39
CA ASP A 46 -14.57 -0.70 -11.69
C ASP A 46 -15.60 0.42 -11.66
N GLY A 47 -15.47 1.30 -10.66
CA GLY A 47 -16.29 2.49 -10.52
C GLY A 47 -17.58 2.29 -9.72
N PRO A 48 -18.40 3.34 -9.62
CA PRO A 48 -19.72 3.26 -8.99
C PRO A 48 -20.60 2.21 -9.69
N GLY A 49 -21.27 1.37 -8.90
CA GLY A 49 -22.09 0.29 -9.47
C GLY A 49 -21.33 -1.00 -9.85
N SER A 50 -20.00 -1.10 -9.56
CA SER A 50 -19.25 -2.33 -9.77
C SER A 50 -19.96 -3.55 -9.19
N ASP A 51 -20.04 -4.61 -10.00
CA ASP A 51 -20.78 -5.83 -9.68
C ASP A 51 -19.98 -6.88 -8.91
N LEU A 52 -18.65 -6.84 -9.01
CA LEU A 52 -17.76 -7.90 -8.50
C LEU A 52 -17.95 -8.27 -7.02
N PRO A 53 -18.13 -7.32 -6.07
CA PRO A 53 -18.33 -7.70 -4.68
C PRO A 53 -19.73 -8.22 -4.38
N LEU A 54 -20.67 -8.09 -5.31
CA LEU A 54 -22.10 -8.33 -5.11
C LEU A 54 -22.64 -9.52 -5.88
N LEU A 55 -21.94 -9.96 -6.94
CA LEU A 55 -22.35 -11.08 -7.78
C LEU A 55 -21.39 -12.27 -7.64
N ASP A 56 -21.97 -13.44 -7.61
CA ASP A 56 -21.26 -14.72 -7.63
C ASP A 56 -21.96 -15.68 -8.60
N GLY A 57 -21.20 -16.56 -9.26
CA GLY A 57 -21.78 -17.49 -10.25
C GLY A 57 -22.07 -16.85 -11.62
N VAL A 58 -21.26 -15.88 -12.02
CA VAL A 58 -21.30 -15.25 -13.35
C VAL A 58 -19.99 -15.50 -14.11
N TYR A 59 -20.06 -15.37 -15.44
CA TYR A 59 -18.86 -15.38 -16.29
C TYR A 59 -18.20 -13.99 -16.38
N PRO A 60 -16.99 -13.88 -16.93
CA PRO A 60 -16.35 -12.60 -17.22
C PRO A 60 -17.27 -11.67 -18.03
N PRO A 61 -17.11 -10.35 -17.92
CA PRO A 61 -17.97 -9.42 -18.62
C PRO A 61 -17.74 -9.48 -20.12
N GLU A 62 -18.82 -9.39 -20.87
CA GLU A 62 -18.83 -9.22 -22.32
C GLU A 62 -19.44 -7.87 -22.67
N ARG A 63 -19.14 -7.38 -23.86
CA ARG A 63 -19.69 -6.12 -24.40
C ARG A 63 -20.12 -6.30 -25.82
N ASP A 64 -21.28 -5.73 -26.14
CA ASP A 64 -21.72 -5.55 -27.50
C ASP A 64 -22.18 -4.10 -27.75
N VAL A 65 -22.91 -3.86 -28.86
CA VAL A 65 -23.43 -2.54 -29.20
C VAL A 65 -24.48 -1.99 -28.22
N HIS A 66 -25.09 -2.86 -27.41
CA HIS A 66 -26.09 -2.49 -26.40
C HIS A 66 -25.52 -2.26 -25.01
N GLY A 67 -24.25 -2.57 -24.79
CA GLY A 67 -23.59 -2.36 -23.51
C GLY A 67 -22.80 -3.55 -22.96
N ALA A 68 -22.47 -3.49 -21.69
CA ALA A 68 -21.79 -4.56 -20.98
C ALA A 68 -22.81 -5.47 -20.28
N PHE A 69 -22.51 -6.76 -20.23
CA PHE A 69 -23.36 -7.75 -19.56
C PHE A 69 -22.51 -8.92 -19.08
N ARG A 70 -23.12 -9.80 -18.26
CA ARG A 70 -22.53 -11.10 -17.89
C ARG A 70 -23.50 -12.24 -18.15
N TRP A 71 -22.96 -13.34 -18.62
CA TRP A 71 -23.69 -14.60 -18.63
C TRP A 71 -23.76 -15.15 -17.21
N THR A 72 -24.98 -15.56 -16.80
CA THR A 72 -25.15 -16.33 -15.56
C THR A 72 -24.66 -17.75 -15.75
N ARG A 73 -24.34 -18.43 -14.65
CA ARG A 73 -24.26 -19.89 -14.59
C ARG A 73 -25.65 -20.45 -14.28
N ASP A 74 -25.73 -21.73 -14.01
CA ASP A 74 -26.95 -22.40 -13.54
C ASP A 74 -27.54 -21.73 -12.29
N ARG A 75 -26.66 -21.20 -11.43
CA ARG A 75 -26.98 -20.46 -10.21
C ARG A 75 -26.09 -19.24 -10.06
N THR A 76 -26.70 -18.10 -10.08
CA THR A 76 -26.06 -16.81 -9.81
C THR A 76 -26.61 -16.22 -8.52
N THR A 77 -25.71 -15.89 -7.58
CA THR A 77 -26.10 -15.31 -6.30
C THR A 77 -25.87 -13.80 -6.31
N VAL A 78 -26.90 -13.04 -5.97
CA VAL A 78 -26.84 -11.60 -5.76
C VAL A 78 -26.87 -11.32 -4.27
N ARG A 79 -25.84 -10.62 -3.77
CA ARG A 79 -25.67 -10.29 -2.36
C ARG A 79 -25.83 -8.80 -2.15
N LEU A 80 -26.71 -8.40 -1.25
CA LEU A 80 -26.97 -7.02 -0.86
C LEU A 80 -26.79 -6.89 0.66
N PRO A 81 -25.56 -6.93 1.18
CA PRO A 81 -25.32 -6.80 2.61
C PRO A 81 -25.67 -5.39 3.09
N GLY A 82 -26.08 -5.27 4.34
CA GLY A 82 -26.30 -3.98 4.98
C GLY A 82 -27.56 -3.22 4.59
N VAL A 83 -28.39 -3.75 3.69
CA VAL A 83 -29.62 -3.05 3.25
C VAL A 83 -30.72 -2.98 4.32
N GLY A 84 -30.56 -3.71 5.41
CA GLY A 84 -31.52 -3.74 6.50
C GLY A 84 -32.71 -4.66 6.25
N GLN A 85 -33.57 -4.78 7.27
CA GLN A 85 -34.78 -5.60 7.21
C GLN A 85 -35.92 -4.76 6.64
N ARG A 86 -36.14 -4.86 5.36
CA ARG A 86 -37.19 -4.18 4.60
C ARG A 86 -37.52 -4.94 3.33
N PRO A 87 -38.77 -4.84 2.82
CA PRO A 87 -39.09 -5.37 1.52
C PRO A 87 -38.39 -4.53 0.43
N LEU A 88 -37.92 -5.22 -0.62
CA LEU A 88 -37.20 -4.60 -1.72
C LEU A 88 -37.90 -4.91 -3.03
N LEU A 89 -38.04 -3.90 -3.88
CA LEU A 89 -38.42 -4.08 -5.29
C LEU A 89 -37.14 -4.19 -6.11
N VAL A 90 -36.95 -5.33 -6.77
CA VAL A 90 -35.80 -5.62 -7.63
C VAL A 90 -36.23 -5.58 -9.06
N ALA A 91 -35.57 -4.77 -9.89
CA ALA A 91 -35.72 -4.73 -11.33
C ALA A 91 -34.48 -5.40 -11.94
N ILE A 92 -34.66 -6.51 -12.65
CA ILE A 92 -33.60 -7.25 -13.34
C ILE A 92 -33.76 -7.02 -14.83
N LYS A 93 -32.74 -6.41 -15.45
CA LYS A 93 -32.69 -6.21 -16.91
C LYS A 93 -31.93 -7.38 -17.53
N VAL A 94 -32.63 -8.19 -18.27
CA VAL A 94 -32.08 -9.24 -19.11
C VAL A 94 -31.64 -8.63 -20.43
N PHE A 95 -30.45 -8.97 -20.85
CA PHE A 95 -29.84 -8.46 -22.07
C PHE A 95 -30.46 -9.13 -23.31
N PRO A 96 -30.54 -8.47 -24.46
CA PRO A 96 -31.01 -9.10 -25.73
C PRO A 96 -30.14 -10.31 -26.09
N ILE A 97 -30.75 -11.36 -26.61
CA ILE A 97 -30.10 -12.61 -26.97
C ILE A 97 -30.17 -12.87 -28.48
N ASN A 98 -29.13 -13.51 -29.01
CA ASN A 98 -29.12 -13.90 -30.43
C ASN A 98 -30.09 -15.07 -30.72
N GLN A 99 -30.26 -15.44 -31.98
CA GLN A 99 -31.19 -16.47 -32.40
C GLN A 99 -30.82 -17.85 -31.79
N GLU A 100 -29.56 -18.23 -31.77
CA GLU A 100 -29.13 -19.50 -31.21
C GLU A 100 -29.51 -19.64 -29.72
N VAL A 101 -29.25 -18.59 -28.92
CA VAL A 101 -29.61 -18.56 -27.50
C VAL A 101 -31.12 -18.55 -27.32
N ALA A 102 -31.86 -17.86 -28.22
CA ALA A 102 -33.31 -17.86 -28.19
C ALA A 102 -33.92 -19.24 -28.49
N GLU A 103 -33.29 -20.05 -29.36
CA GLU A 103 -33.77 -21.39 -29.74
C GLU A 103 -33.32 -22.45 -28.70
N ARG A 104 -32.03 -22.48 -28.35
CA ARG A 104 -31.40 -23.56 -27.57
C ARG A 104 -31.21 -23.20 -26.09
N GLY A 105 -31.20 -21.93 -25.77
CA GLY A 105 -30.91 -21.43 -24.43
C GLY A 105 -32.10 -21.52 -23.45
N PRO A 106 -31.93 -20.98 -22.25
CA PRO A 106 -32.93 -21.00 -21.20
C PRO A 106 -34.22 -20.30 -21.63
N LYS A 107 -35.36 -20.91 -21.35
CA LYS A 107 -36.71 -20.33 -21.64
C LYS A 107 -37.28 -19.61 -20.44
N GLN A 108 -36.75 -19.91 -19.23
CA GLN A 108 -37.20 -19.34 -17.98
C GLN A 108 -35.99 -18.95 -17.09
N LEU A 109 -36.19 -17.90 -16.34
CA LEU A 109 -35.32 -17.40 -15.32
C LEU A 109 -36.09 -17.47 -14.00
N GLU A 110 -35.54 -18.18 -13.03
CA GLU A 110 -36.17 -18.37 -11.73
C GLU A 110 -35.48 -17.49 -10.68
N LEU A 111 -36.28 -16.82 -9.88
CA LEU A 111 -35.82 -16.04 -8.73
C LEU A 111 -36.10 -16.79 -7.45
N TRP A 112 -35.05 -17.02 -6.67
CA TRP A 112 -35.09 -17.75 -5.42
C TRP A 112 -34.58 -16.89 -4.27
N THR A 113 -35.21 -16.95 -3.11
CA THR A 113 -34.69 -16.38 -1.87
C THR A 113 -34.88 -17.38 -0.71
N GLU A 114 -33.86 -17.52 0.12
CA GLU A 114 -33.86 -18.45 1.28
C GLU A 114 -34.33 -19.87 0.91
N GLY A 115 -33.98 -20.37 -0.26
CA GLY A 115 -34.33 -21.70 -0.74
C GLY A 115 -35.76 -21.85 -1.28
N ARG A 116 -36.50 -20.74 -1.43
CA ARG A 116 -37.86 -20.72 -1.97
C ARG A 116 -37.93 -20.04 -3.31
N LEU A 117 -38.65 -20.64 -4.24
CA LEU A 117 -38.96 -20.00 -5.52
C LEU A 117 -39.92 -18.83 -5.24
N LEU A 118 -39.54 -17.63 -5.65
CA LEU A 118 -40.40 -16.45 -5.64
C LEU A 118 -41.21 -16.32 -6.92
N GLN A 119 -40.50 -16.41 -8.05
CA GLN A 119 -41.13 -16.21 -9.35
C GLN A 119 -40.29 -16.87 -10.44
N ALA A 120 -40.98 -17.45 -11.44
CA ALA A 120 -40.41 -17.87 -12.71
C ALA A 120 -40.80 -16.86 -13.79
N LEU A 121 -39.82 -16.42 -14.55
CA LEU A 121 -39.98 -15.34 -15.55
C LEU A 121 -39.55 -15.87 -16.91
N PRO A 122 -40.30 -15.60 -18.00
CA PRO A 122 -39.93 -16.04 -19.34
C PRO A 122 -38.72 -15.22 -19.84
N VAL A 123 -37.74 -15.87 -20.45
CA VAL A 123 -36.62 -15.17 -21.09
C VAL A 123 -37.08 -14.69 -22.49
N GLN A 124 -37.05 -13.38 -22.67
CA GLN A 124 -37.48 -12.76 -23.96
C GLN A 124 -36.27 -12.47 -24.86
N PRO A 125 -36.29 -12.84 -26.15
CA PRO A 125 -35.20 -12.63 -27.09
C PRO A 125 -34.76 -11.17 -27.25
N ARG A 126 -35.67 -10.23 -27.16
CA ARG A 126 -35.38 -8.79 -27.25
C ARG A 126 -34.89 -8.16 -25.96
N GLY A 127 -34.68 -8.99 -24.93
CA GLY A 127 -34.44 -8.52 -23.56
C GLY A 127 -35.73 -8.02 -22.90
N ALA A 128 -35.68 -7.93 -21.58
CA ALA A 128 -36.81 -7.44 -20.77
C ALA A 128 -36.33 -6.93 -19.40
N VAL A 129 -37.15 -6.10 -18.77
CA VAL A 129 -36.97 -5.69 -17.37
C VAL A 129 -38.05 -6.36 -16.52
N TYR A 130 -37.66 -7.17 -15.58
CA TYR A 130 -38.55 -7.87 -14.67
C TYR A 130 -38.56 -7.23 -13.30
N HIS A 131 -39.70 -6.97 -12.76
CA HIS A 131 -39.88 -6.41 -11.43
C HIS A 131 -40.38 -7.48 -10.45
N VAL A 132 -39.61 -7.71 -9.38
CA VAL A 132 -39.94 -8.72 -8.37
C VAL A 132 -39.81 -8.12 -6.98
N MET A 133 -40.82 -8.39 -6.14
CA MET A 133 -40.79 -7.99 -4.73
C MET A 133 -40.07 -9.05 -3.91
N LEU A 134 -38.97 -8.67 -3.25
CA LEU A 134 -38.29 -9.50 -2.28
C LEU A 134 -38.84 -9.21 -0.89
N PRO A 135 -39.25 -10.24 -0.14
CA PRO A 135 -39.64 -10.08 1.25
C PRO A 135 -38.42 -9.70 2.13
N PRO A 136 -38.64 -9.13 3.32
CA PRO A 136 -37.55 -8.91 4.26
C PRO A 136 -36.81 -10.21 4.60
N PRO A 137 -35.46 -10.18 4.79
CA PRO A 137 -34.72 -11.40 5.13
C PRO A 137 -35.14 -11.94 6.49
N ARG A 138 -35.32 -13.25 6.59
CA ARG A 138 -35.79 -13.92 7.83
C ARG A 138 -34.65 -14.06 8.86
N ASN A 139 -33.42 -14.09 8.43
CA ASN A 139 -32.24 -14.31 9.28
C ASN A 139 -31.95 -13.18 10.27
N GLY A 140 -32.72 -12.10 10.24
CA GLY A 140 -32.53 -10.95 11.12
C GLY A 140 -31.24 -10.15 10.90
N ALA A 141 -30.28 -10.64 10.11
CA ALA A 141 -28.98 -10.00 9.93
C ALA A 141 -29.04 -8.69 9.14
N GLY A 142 -30.12 -8.48 8.38
CA GLY A 142 -30.30 -7.32 7.50
C GLY A 142 -29.47 -7.39 6.22
N ASP A 143 -28.96 -8.57 5.90
CA ASP A 143 -28.27 -8.86 4.64
C ASP A 143 -29.23 -9.59 3.72
N GLN A 144 -29.57 -9.00 2.58
CA GLN A 144 -30.46 -9.60 1.60
C GLN A 144 -29.65 -10.40 0.58
N THR A 145 -30.10 -11.62 0.29
CA THR A 145 -29.49 -12.47 -0.74
C THR A 145 -30.61 -13.12 -1.55
N PHE A 146 -30.46 -13.11 -2.86
CA PHE A 146 -31.34 -13.86 -3.74
C PHE A 146 -30.53 -14.53 -4.85
N GLU A 147 -31.11 -15.56 -5.45
CA GLU A 147 -30.48 -16.32 -6.51
C GLU A 147 -31.28 -16.17 -7.79
N ILE A 148 -30.54 -16.08 -8.86
CA ILE A 148 -31.05 -16.17 -10.22
C ILE A 148 -30.62 -17.54 -10.71
N ARG A 149 -31.59 -18.38 -11.04
CA ARG A 149 -31.35 -19.71 -11.58
C ARG A 149 -31.92 -19.80 -12.99
N SER A 150 -31.19 -20.41 -13.88
CA SER A 150 -31.64 -20.71 -15.24
C SER A 150 -31.00 -22.01 -15.74
N ALA A 151 -31.70 -22.71 -16.62
CA ALA A 151 -31.04 -23.76 -17.36
C ALA A 151 -29.84 -23.20 -18.13
N THR A 152 -28.84 -24.00 -18.33
CA THR A 152 -27.63 -23.62 -19.08
C THR A 152 -27.50 -24.47 -20.34
N PHE A 153 -26.83 -23.93 -21.35
CA PHE A 153 -26.47 -24.65 -22.56
C PHE A 153 -25.10 -24.22 -23.05
N VAL A 154 -24.47 -25.03 -23.90
CA VAL A 154 -23.18 -24.71 -24.51
C VAL A 154 -23.43 -24.18 -25.92
N PRO A 155 -23.11 -22.91 -26.21
CA PRO A 155 -23.25 -22.33 -27.56
C PRO A 155 -22.27 -22.97 -28.54
N THR A 156 -22.57 -22.87 -29.81
CA THR A 156 -21.67 -23.35 -30.87
C THR A 156 -20.37 -22.53 -30.87
N GLY A 157 -19.25 -23.22 -30.73
CA GLY A 157 -17.92 -22.56 -30.69
C GLY A 157 -17.52 -22.00 -29.33
N ASP A 158 -18.27 -22.25 -28.25
CA ASP A 158 -17.94 -21.90 -26.87
C ASP A 158 -17.81 -23.17 -26.04
N GLU A 159 -16.94 -23.17 -25.04
CA GLU A 159 -16.79 -24.26 -24.07
C GLU A 159 -17.58 -24.04 -22.78
N ARG A 160 -18.14 -22.85 -22.62
CA ARG A 160 -18.84 -22.45 -21.40
C ARG A 160 -20.30 -22.89 -21.44
N SER A 161 -20.78 -23.37 -20.30
CA SER A 161 -22.21 -23.63 -20.08
C SER A 161 -22.89 -22.37 -19.57
N ILE A 162 -23.46 -21.56 -20.47
CA ILE A 162 -24.04 -20.24 -20.17
C ILE A 162 -25.53 -20.32 -19.90
N GLY A 163 -26.01 -19.45 -18.99
CA GLY A 163 -27.42 -19.27 -18.66
C GLY A 163 -28.01 -18.03 -19.33
N THR A 164 -28.64 -17.16 -18.54
CA THR A 164 -29.29 -15.93 -19.02
C THR A 164 -28.32 -14.74 -18.92
N PRO A 165 -28.20 -13.88 -19.95
CA PRO A 165 -27.37 -12.68 -19.87
C PRO A 165 -28.09 -11.58 -19.10
N ILE A 166 -27.38 -10.95 -18.14
CA ILE A 166 -27.90 -9.88 -17.29
C ILE A 166 -27.04 -8.63 -17.48
N ASP A 167 -27.71 -7.49 -17.64
CA ASP A 167 -27.09 -6.17 -17.84
C ASP A 167 -27.11 -5.34 -16.53
N THR A 168 -28.28 -5.24 -15.88
CA THR A 168 -28.45 -4.34 -14.75
C THR A 168 -29.41 -4.93 -13.72
N ILE A 169 -29.06 -4.75 -12.45
CA ILE A 169 -29.95 -5.08 -11.34
C ILE A 169 -30.16 -3.80 -10.52
N THR A 170 -31.38 -3.29 -10.50
CA THR A 170 -31.74 -2.10 -9.71
C THR A 170 -32.61 -2.53 -8.53
N VAL A 171 -32.27 -2.07 -7.35
CA VAL A 171 -32.96 -2.38 -6.11
C VAL A 171 -33.48 -1.09 -5.49
N THR A 172 -34.77 -1.07 -5.17
CA THR A 172 -35.41 0.06 -4.47
C THR A 172 -36.12 -0.45 -3.24
N SER A 173 -36.13 0.35 -2.16
CA SER A 173 -36.89 -0.01 -0.98
C SER A 173 -38.38 0.29 -1.15
N ALA A 174 -39.22 -0.61 -0.66
CA ALA A 174 -40.63 -0.29 -0.45
C ALA A 174 -40.79 0.73 0.72
N PRO A 175 -41.86 1.54 0.71
CA PRO A 175 -42.19 2.40 1.85
C PRO A 175 -42.35 1.62 3.15
N GLY A 176 -41.92 2.18 4.28
CA GLY A 176 -42.07 1.56 5.58
C GLY A 176 -40.85 1.78 6.48
N ILE A 177 -40.97 1.40 7.73
CA ILE A 177 -39.87 1.46 8.71
C ILE A 177 -38.90 0.30 8.42
N ALA A 178 -37.62 0.64 8.28
CA ALA A 178 -36.55 -0.32 8.07
C ALA A 178 -35.78 -0.56 9.39
N PHE A 179 -35.54 -1.82 9.72
CA PHE A 179 -34.57 -2.13 10.79
C PHE A 179 -33.15 -2.18 10.22
N PRO A 180 -32.16 -1.57 10.90
CA PRO A 180 -30.79 -1.58 10.45
C PRO A 180 -30.22 -3.00 10.39
N ALA A 181 -29.24 -3.21 9.54
CA ALA A 181 -28.50 -4.47 9.47
C ALA A 181 -27.63 -4.63 10.73
N TRP A 182 -28.11 -5.43 11.68
CA TRP A 182 -27.45 -5.57 12.98
C TRP A 182 -26.04 -6.18 12.87
N ARG A 183 -25.82 -7.10 11.92
CA ARG A 183 -24.51 -7.74 11.74
C ARG A 183 -23.42 -6.74 11.37
N SER A 184 -23.63 -5.96 10.32
CA SER A 184 -22.69 -4.92 9.91
C SER A 184 -22.60 -3.81 10.96
N GLY A 185 -23.70 -3.45 11.60
CA GLY A 185 -23.73 -2.49 12.71
C GLY A 185 -22.86 -2.93 13.88
N ALA A 186 -23.00 -4.19 14.34
CA ALA A 186 -22.19 -4.76 15.41
C ALA A 186 -20.69 -4.76 15.07
N LEU A 187 -20.34 -5.10 13.81
CA LEU A 187 -18.93 -5.05 13.35
C LEU A 187 -18.39 -3.62 13.39
N TRP A 188 -19.17 -2.62 12.96
CA TRP A 188 -18.76 -1.21 13.05
C TRP A 188 -18.62 -0.73 14.50
N LEU A 189 -19.50 -1.15 15.40
CA LEU A 189 -19.39 -0.85 16.84
C LEU A 189 -18.10 -1.44 17.42
N LEU A 190 -17.80 -2.71 17.12
CA LEU A 190 -16.57 -3.35 17.56
C LEU A 190 -15.32 -2.68 16.94
N ALA A 191 -15.39 -2.29 15.68
CA ALA A 191 -14.32 -1.53 15.02
C ALA A 191 -14.10 -0.17 15.70
N ALA A 192 -15.17 0.53 16.08
CA ALA A 192 -15.09 1.78 16.84
C ALA A 192 -14.47 1.58 18.23
N VAL A 193 -14.81 0.50 18.94
CA VAL A 193 -14.18 0.13 20.22
C VAL A 193 -12.69 -0.15 20.03
N ALA A 194 -12.30 -0.93 19.00
CA ALA A 194 -10.90 -1.23 18.72
C ALA A 194 -10.10 0.05 18.42
N LEU A 195 -10.66 0.95 17.61
CA LEU A 195 -10.04 2.26 17.31
C LEU A 195 -9.93 3.13 18.56
N TRP A 196 -10.97 3.18 19.39
CA TRP A 196 -10.93 3.91 20.66
C TRP A 196 -9.80 3.42 21.56
N ILE A 197 -9.70 2.11 21.77
CA ILE A 197 -8.64 1.52 22.58
C ILE A 197 -7.26 1.84 21.98
N ALA A 198 -7.13 1.78 20.64
CA ALA A 198 -5.89 2.13 19.94
C ALA A 198 -5.49 3.60 20.19
N LEU A 199 -6.41 4.55 20.02
CA LEU A 199 -6.16 5.97 20.25
C LEU A 199 -5.79 6.26 21.71
N ARG A 200 -6.48 5.63 22.67
CA ARG A 200 -6.16 5.73 24.10
C ARG A 200 -4.79 5.11 24.40
N SER A 201 -4.46 3.98 23.79
CA SER A 201 -3.16 3.33 23.91
C SER A 201 -2.03 4.15 23.30
N ILE A 202 -2.28 4.88 22.23
CA ILE A 202 -1.35 5.86 21.64
C ILE A 202 -1.06 7.01 22.62
N GLY A 203 -1.99 7.31 23.53
CA GLY A 203 -1.85 8.35 24.55
C GLY A 203 -2.65 9.62 24.27
N PHE A 204 -3.69 9.54 23.42
CA PHE A 204 -4.64 10.64 23.29
C PHE A 204 -5.54 10.74 24.52
N ALA A 205 -5.82 11.97 24.96
CA ALA A 205 -6.85 12.24 25.97
C ALA A 205 -8.24 11.87 25.43
N SER A 206 -9.20 11.51 26.28
CA SER A 206 -10.54 11.11 25.86
C SER A 206 -11.20 12.13 24.92
N ARG A 207 -11.11 13.42 25.24
CA ARG A 207 -11.63 14.51 24.36
C ARG A 207 -10.99 14.54 22.99
N SER A 208 -9.67 14.34 22.92
CA SER A 208 -8.94 14.31 21.63
C SER A 208 -9.27 13.05 20.83
N ALA A 209 -9.42 11.90 21.49
CA ALA A 209 -9.85 10.67 20.84
C ALA A 209 -11.29 10.80 20.31
N LEU A 210 -12.20 11.42 21.09
CA LEU A 210 -13.56 11.75 20.67
C LEU A 210 -13.54 12.60 19.38
N LEU A 211 -12.80 13.70 19.38
CA LEU A 211 -12.72 14.61 18.22
C LEU A 211 -12.16 13.94 16.98
N LEU A 212 -11.22 13.00 17.12
CA LEU A 212 -10.69 12.22 16.00
C LEU A 212 -11.70 11.18 15.48
N MET A 213 -12.53 10.63 16.34
CA MET A 213 -13.52 9.62 15.96
C MET A 213 -14.81 10.20 15.37
N LEU A 214 -15.23 11.39 15.78
CA LEU A 214 -16.46 12.01 15.29
C LEU A 214 -16.55 12.05 13.74
N PRO A 215 -15.56 12.55 12.99
CA PRO A 215 -15.64 12.55 11.52
C PRO A 215 -15.65 11.14 10.93
N LEU A 216 -14.97 10.18 11.54
CA LEU A 216 -14.96 8.79 11.07
C LEU A 216 -16.32 8.11 11.28
N VAL A 217 -16.94 8.32 12.44
CA VAL A 217 -18.28 7.81 12.75
C VAL A 217 -19.32 8.46 11.83
N ALA A 218 -19.23 9.77 11.59
CA ALA A 218 -20.09 10.46 10.65
C ALA A 218 -19.92 9.90 9.22
N LEU A 219 -18.66 9.65 8.78
CA LEU A 219 -18.38 9.05 7.48
C LEU A 219 -18.99 7.66 7.32
N VAL A 220 -18.92 6.81 8.37
CA VAL A 220 -19.56 5.48 8.37
C VAL A 220 -21.09 5.62 8.26
N GLY A 221 -21.69 6.55 9.00
CA GLY A 221 -23.13 6.81 8.92
C GLY A 221 -23.57 7.29 7.52
N VAL A 222 -22.82 8.22 6.92
CA VAL A 222 -23.07 8.71 5.56
C VAL A 222 -22.90 7.58 4.54
N ALA A 223 -21.81 6.80 4.64
CA ALA A 223 -21.57 5.67 3.75
C ALA A 223 -22.68 4.62 3.85
N ALA A 224 -23.14 4.31 5.06
CA ALA A 224 -24.25 3.39 5.27
C ALA A 224 -25.59 3.91 4.71
N GLY A 225 -25.77 5.23 4.65
CA GLY A 225 -26.95 5.83 4.02
C GLY A 225 -26.90 5.89 2.49
N LEU A 226 -25.71 6.18 1.92
CA LEU A 226 -25.54 6.36 0.47
C LEU A 226 -25.26 5.05 -0.26
N ASP A 227 -24.50 4.15 0.35
CA ASP A 227 -24.08 2.87 -0.22
C ASP A 227 -24.01 1.78 0.85
N PRO A 228 -25.18 1.32 1.34
CA PRO A 228 -25.25 0.34 2.41
C PRO A 228 -24.45 -0.94 2.11
N PRO A 229 -24.48 -1.53 0.89
CA PRO A 229 -23.73 -2.74 0.61
C PRO A 229 -22.23 -2.57 0.77
N ARG A 230 -21.65 -1.46 0.29
CA ARG A 230 -20.21 -1.22 0.43
C ARG A 230 -19.81 -0.89 1.87
N ALA A 231 -20.63 -0.13 2.57
CA ALA A 231 -20.41 0.13 3.99
C ALA A 231 -20.41 -1.17 4.80
N ALA A 232 -21.35 -2.08 4.52
CA ALA A 232 -21.42 -3.38 5.19
C ALA A 232 -20.22 -4.29 4.85
N LEU A 233 -19.81 -4.34 3.57
CA LEU A 233 -18.62 -5.07 3.13
C LEU A 233 -17.34 -4.57 3.78
N GLY A 234 -17.26 -3.27 4.09
CA GLY A 234 -16.11 -2.65 4.76
C GLY A 234 -16.02 -2.93 6.26
N ALA A 235 -17.10 -3.34 6.92
CA ALA A 235 -17.15 -3.46 8.37
C ALA A 235 -16.21 -4.53 8.94
N GLN A 236 -16.19 -5.73 8.36
CA GLN A 236 -15.30 -6.81 8.80
C GLN A 236 -13.81 -6.51 8.51
N PRO A 237 -13.42 -6.06 7.31
CA PRO A 237 -12.08 -5.56 7.04
C PRO A 237 -11.61 -4.49 8.02
N ALA A 238 -12.46 -3.52 8.33
CA ALA A 238 -12.14 -2.45 9.29
C ALA A 238 -11.87 -3.02 10.69
N LEU A 239 -12.73 -3.90 11.20
CA LEU A 239 -12.54 -4.53 12.51
C LEU A 239 -11.24 -5.32 12.58
N VAL A 240 -10.95 -6.17 11.59
CA VAL A 240 -9.73 -6.99 11.55
C VAL A 240 -8.49 -6.09 11.48
N ALA A 241 -8.49 -5.10 10.58
CA ALA A 241 -7.36 -4.19 10.43
C ALA A 241 -7.10 -3.35 11.69
N LEU A 242 -8.15 -2.85 12.35
CA LEU A 242 -8.02 -2.06 13.58
C LEU A 242 -7.59 -2.93 14.78
N SER A 243 -8.05 -4.17 14.87
CA SER A 243 -7.62 -5.10 15.93
C SER A 243 -6.14 -5.45 15.82
N LEU A 244 -5.66 -5.79 14.61
CA LEU A 244 -4.24 -6.05 14.38
C LEU A 244 -3.41 -4.76 14.46
N GLY A 245 -3.95 -3.62 14.02
CA GLY A 245 -3.35 -2.31 14.17
C GLY A 245 -3.18 -1.91 15.65
N LEU A 246 -4.12 -2.25 16.53
CA LEU A 246 -3.97 -2.08 17.97
C LEU A 246 -2.79 -2.90 18.51
N ALA A 247 -2.66 -4.17 18.11
CA ALA A 247 -1.51 -4.99 18.51
C ALA A 247 -0.19 -4.37 18.04
N LEU A 248 -0.13 -3.87 16.79
CA LEU A 248 1.03 -3.15 16.26
C LEU A 248 1.36 -1.90 17.09
N VAL A 249 0.36 -1.07 17.41
CA VAL A 249 0.53 0.12 18.25
C VAL A 249 1.11 -0.23 19.62
N LEU A 250 0.61 -1.28 20.27
CA LEU A 250 1.12 -1.72 21.58
C LEU A 250 2.59 -2.18 21.50
N ALA A 251 2.94 -2.92 20.46
CA ALA A 251 4.31 -3.35 20.19
C ALA A 251 5.24 -2.16 19.94
N LEU A 252 4.85 -1.25 19.04
CA LEU A 252 5.66 -0.07 18.70
C LEU A 252 5.80 0.90 19.87
N ARG A 253 4.77 1.07 20.68
CA ARG A 253 4.83 1.88 21.91
C ARG A 253 5.87 1.36 22.90
N ALA A 254 6.08 0.04 22.95
CA ALA A 254 7.08 -0.56 23.79
C ALA A 254 8.50 -0.47 23.20
N ILE A 255 8.62 -0.63 21.88
CA ILE A 255 9.90 -0.76 21.18
C ILE A 255 10.51 0.61 20.84
N VAL A 256 9.74 1.52 20.23
CA VAL A 256 10.25 2.78 19.65
C VAL A 256 10.95 3.67 20.69
N PRO A 257 10.43 3.87 21.92
CA PRO A 257 11.13 4.68 22.94
C PRO A 257 12.44 4.05 23.42
N ARG A 258 12.52 2.70 23.42
CA ARG A 258 13.75 1.99 23.79
C ARG A 258 14.83 2.19 22.73
N LEU A 259 14.46 2.05 21.46
CA LEU A 259 15.38 2.29 20.34
C LEU A 259 15.80 3.76 20.27
N ALA A 260 14.87 4.70 20.45
CA ALA A 260 15.19 6.12 20.47
C ALA A 260 16.22 6.47 21.56
N ARG A 261 16.08 5.91 22.78
CA ARG A 261 17.06 6.09 23.86
C ARG A 261 18.40 5.42 23.55
N LEU A 262 18.38 4.22 22.97
CA LEU A 262 19.62 3.49 22.62
C LEU A 262 20.47 4.27 21.60
N PHE A 263 19.82 5.01 20.70
CA PHE A 263 20.47 5.75 19.61
C PHE A 263 20.45 7.28 19.79
N ASP A 264 20.11 7.77 20.96
CA ASP A 264 20.02 9.21 21.26
C ASP A 264 19.17 10.00 20.25
N LEU A 265 18.09 9.41 19.78
CA LEU A 265 17.17 10.08 18.87
C LEU A 265 16.20 10.97 19.65
N PRO A 266 15.96 12.21 19.20
CA PRO A 266 14.99 13.10 19.84
C PRO A 266 13.57 12.55 19.65
N LEU A 267 12.95 12.16 20.76
CA LEU A 267 11.60 11.61 20.77
C LEU A 267 10.88 12.06 22.04
N ASP A 268 9.89 12.92 21.89
CA ASP A 268 8.97 13.28 22.97
C ASP A 268 7.65 12.50 22.87
N ALA A 269 6.82 12.61 23.88
CA ALA A 269 5.53 11.92 23.96
C ALA A 269 4.56 12.36 22.85
N ARG A 270 4.67 13.62 22.37
CA ARG A 270 3.84 14.16 21.30
C ARG A 270 4.25 13.53 19.96
N THR A 271 5.53 13.51 19.67
CA THR A 271 6.08 12.90 18.45
C THR A 271 5.78 11.41 18.38
N LEU A 272 5.97 10.69 19.50
CA LEU A 272 5.64 9.27 19.59
C LEU A 272 4.14 9.04 19.26
N ARG A 273 3.24 9.86 19.81
CA ARG A 273 1.81 9.76 19.49
C ARG A 273 1.53 9.87 18.00
N TRP A 274 2.12 10.85 17.33
CA TRP A 274 1.92 11.03 15.89
C TRP A 274 2.53 9.91 15.05
N LEU A 275 3.69 9.38 15.43
CA LEU A 275 4.30 8.23 14.76
C LEU A 275 3.44 6.97 14.90
N LEU A 276 2.91 6.71 16.09
CA LEU A 276 2.03 5.57 16.32
C LEU A 276 0.69 5.71 15.57
N LEU A 277 0.14 6.92 15.53
CA LEU A 277 -1.07 7.21 14.74
C LEU A 277 -0.80 7.00 13.24
N LEU A 278 0.35 7.46 12.75
CA LEU A 278 0.75 7.29 11.36
C LEU A 278 0.92 5.82 11.00
N ALA A 279 1.55 5.04 11.87
CA ALA A 279 1.70 3.59 11.68
C ALA A 279 0.34 2.87 11.68
N LEU A 280 -0.57 3.23 12.60
CA LEU A 280 -1.92 2.68 12.64
C LEU A 280 -2.71 3.00 11.37
N LEU A 281 -2.67 4.26 10.90
CA LEU A 281 -3.33 4.70 9.68
C LEU A 281 -2.76 3.99 8.45
N ALA A 282 -1.41 3.93 8.35
CA ALA A 282 -0.74 3.25 7.26
C ALA A 282 -1.13 1.76 7.22
N PHE A 283 -1.10 1.07 8.38
CA PHE A 283 -1.49 -0.34 8.45
C PHE A 283 -2.97 -0.55 8.11
N GLY A 284 -3.85 0.28 8.65
CA GLY A 284 -5.30 0.21 8.38
C GLY A 284 -5.64 0.39 6.89
N LEU A 285 -5.03 1.38 6.23
CA LEU A 285 -5.21 1.61 4.80
C LEU A 285 -4.69 0.42 3.97
N ARG A 286 -3.49 -0.06 4.26
CA ARG A 286 -2.83 -1.10 3.48
C ARG A 286 -3.47 -2.47 3.70
N TYR A 287 -3.55 -2.93 4.93
CA TYR A 287 -4.09 -4.25 5.23
C TYR A 287 -5.62 -4.29 5.07
N GLY A 288 -6.33 -3.30 5.61
CA GLY A 288 -7.78 -3.20 5.47
C GLY A 288 -8.22 -3.09 4.01
N GLY A 289 -7.47 -2.32 3.19
CA GLY A 289 -7.71 -2.23 1.76
C GLY A 289 -7.55 -3.56 1.02
N LYS A 290 -6.63 -4.41 1.46
CA LYS A 290 -6.45 -5.77 0.89
C LYS A 290 -7.54 -6.76 1.32
N LEU A 291 -8.17 -6.52 2.45
CA LEU A 291 -9.24 -7.37 2.97
C LEU A 291 -10.61 -7.02 2.36
N TYR A 292 -10.78 -5.80 1.85
CA TYR A 292 -12.02 -5.43 1.18
C TYR A 292 -12.22 -6.27 -0.09
N PRO A 293 -13.42 -6.83 -0.33
CA PRO A 293 -13.64 -7.77 -1.41
C PRO A 293 -13.24 -7.21 -2.78
N ASN A 294 -12.37 -7.93 -3.47
CA ASN A 294 -11.87 -7.59 -4.81
C ASN A 294 -11.22 -6.21 -4.95
N ALA A 295 -10.84 -5.55 -3.84
CA ALA A 295 -10.07 -4.33 -3.89
C ALA A 295 -8.58 -4.62 -4.04
N MET A 296 -7.87 -3.76 -4.76
CA MET A 296 -6.41 -3.81 -4.92
C MET A 296 -5.86 -5.21 -5.24
N PRO A 297 -6.31 -5.88 -6.30
CA PRO A 297 -5.88 -7.24 -6.62
C PRO A 297 -4.39 -7.31 -6.97
N GLY A 298 -3.88 -6.39 -7.81
CA GLY A 298 -2.48 -6.33 -8.25
C GLY A 298 -1.91 -7.70 -8.60
N ASP A 299 -0.63 -7.90 -8.30
CA ASP A 299 0.13 -9.12 -8.65
C ASP A 299 0.05 -10.22 -7.59
N ILE A 300 -0.98 -10.25 -6.72
CA ILE A 300 -1.04 -11.22 -5.63
C ILE A 300 -0.98 -12.68 -6.12
N GLY A 301 -1.63 -12.99 -7.23
CA GLY A 301 -1.61 -14.33 -7.82
C GLY A 301 -0.20 -14.75 -8.24
N PHE A 302 0.54 -13.84 -8.87
CA PHE A 302 1.95 -14.04 -9.21
C PHE A 302 2.78 -14.36 -7.96
N HIS A 303 2.65 -13.56 -6.91
CA HIS A 303 3.41 -13.75 -5.67
C HIS A 303 3.04 -15.04 -4.94
N VAL A 304 1.77 -15.45 -4.93
CA VAL A 304 1.31 -16.71 -4.33
C VAL A 304 1.94 -17.91 -5.05
N ASN A 305 2.02 -17.86 -6.39
CA ASN A 305 2.66 -18.93 -7.17
C ASN A 305 4.17 -18.98 -6.90
N ARG A 306 4.87 -17.82 -6.90
CA ARG A 306 6.31 -17.79 -6.57
C ARG A 306 6.60 -18.24 -5.15
N PHE A 307 5.73 -17.91 -4.21
CA PHE A 307 5.86 -18.43 -2.84
C PHE A 307 5.69 -19.95 -2.79
N ALA A 308 4.78 -20.51 -3.59
CA ALA A 308 4.66 -21.98 -3.72
C ALA A 308 5.92 -22.63 -4.28
N ASP A 309 6.55 -22.00 -5.30
CA ASP A 309 7.78 -22.49 -5.89
C ASP A 309 8.91 -22.52 -4.85
N VAL A 310 9.04 -21.45 -4.03
CA VAL A 310 10.04 -21.41 -2.95
C VAL A 310 9.81 -22.47 -1.88
N ILE A 311 8.55 -22.72 -1.48
CA ILE A 311 8.23 -23.80 -0.53
C ILE A 311 8.61 -25.18 -1.09
N ARG A 312 8.56 -25.36 -2.42
CA ARG A 312 9.02 -26.59 -3.11
C ARG A 312 10.53 -26.68 -3.26
N GLY A 313 11.29 -25.69 -2.79
CA GLY A 313 12.74 -25.66 -2.85
C GLY A 313 13.34 -24.92 -4.06
N GLN A 314 12.54 -24.27 -4.90
CA GLN A 314 13.03 -23.48 -6.01
C GLN A 314 13.45 -22.08 -5.51
N LEU A 315 14.73 -21.85 -5.35
CA LEU A 315 15.25 -20.57 -4.83
C LEU A 315 15.66 -19.60 -5.95
N GLU A 316 16.07 -20.13 -7.09
CA GLU A 316 16.46 -19.37 -8.28
C GLU A 316 15.22 -19.11 -9.16
N LEU A 317 14.46 -18.09 -8.80
CA LEU A 317 13.27 -17.73 -9.55
C LEU A 317 13.59 -16.78 -10.70
N LEU A 318 12.91 -16.95 -11.82
CA LEU A 318 12.95 -16.03 -12.95
C LEU A 318 11.60 -15.32 -13.09
N SER A 319 11.63 -14.05 -13.35
CA SER A 319 10.48 -13.29 -13.82
C SER A 319 10.70 -12.84 -15.25
N ARG A 320 9.62 -12.70 -16.01
CA ARG A 320 9.66 -12.21 -17.38
C ARG A 320 8.78 -10.97 -17.48
N HIS A 321 9.38 -9.88 -17.94
CA HIS A 321 8.63 -8.66 -18.18
C HIS A 321 8.91 -8.17 -19.60
N ARG A 322 7.86 -8.04 -20.39
CA ARG A 322 7.94 -7.58 -21.78
C ARG A 322 8.98 -8.32 -22.63
N GLY A 323 9.05 -9.65 -22.45
CA GLY A 323 9.98 -10.49 -23.20
C GLY A 323 11.37 -10.65 -22.58
N VAL A 324 11.76 -9.79 -21.63
CA VAL A 324 13.06 -9.86 -20.95
C VAL A 324 12.93 -10.63 -19.65
N SER A 325 13.75 -11.67 -19.49
CA SER A 325 13.87 -12.41 -18.24
C SER A 325 14.84 -11.72 -17.29
N PHE A 326 14.55 -11.75 -16.00
CA PHE A 326 15.41 -11.19 -14.96
C PHE A 326 15.35 -12.03 -13.68
N PRO A 327 16.41 -11.98 -12.85
CA PRO A 327 16.43 -12.65 -11.56
C PRO A 327 15.30 -12.18 -10.66
N TYR A 328 14.66 -13.13 -9.98
CA TYR A 328 13.60 -12.83 -9.01
C TYR A 328 13.96 -13.38 -7.65
N PRO A 329 14.61 -12.58 -6.77
CA PRO A 329 15.11 -13.05 -5.49
C PRO A 329 14.02 -13.58 -4.55
N SER A 330 14.37 -14.61 -3.77
CA SER A 330 13.41 -15.42 -2.99
C SER A 330 13.36 -15.08 -1.49
N ALA A 331 14.20 -14.16 -0.98
CA ALA A 331 14.35 -13.93 0.47
C ALA A 331 13.05 -13.53 1.18
N PHE A 332 12.18 -12.76 0.51
CA PHE A 332 10.88 -12.41 1.10
C PHE A 332 10.03 -13.65 1.37
N TYR A 333 9.94 -14.55 0.41
CA TYR A 333 9.16 -15.79 0.55
C TYR A 333 9.75 -16.71 1.62
N LEU A 334 11.09 -16.83 1.66
CA LEU A 334 11.78 -17.58 2.72
C LEU A 334 11.48 -17.01 4.12
N THR A 335 11.43 -15.68 4.25
CA THR A 335 11.07 -15.03 5.51
C THR A 335 9.64 -15.35 5.94
N LEU A 336 8.73 -15.57 4.97
CA LEU A 336 7.33 -15.90 5.22
C LEU A 336 7.07 -17.39 5.39
N ALA A 337 7.95 -18.26 4.90
CA ALA A 337 7.73 -19.71 4.90
C ALA A 337 7.33 -20.27 6.28
N PRO A 338 7.93 -19.85 7.42
CA PRO A 338 7.51 -20.32 8.74
C PRO A 338 6.04 -20.05 9.08
N LEU A 339 5.42 -19.01 8.51
CA LEU A 339 4.01 -18.67 8.78
C LEU A 339 3.06 -19.74 8.20
N THR A 340 3.47 -20.42 7.14
CA THR A 340 2.66 -21.51 6.55
C THR A 340 2.57 -22.72 7.48
N LEU A 341 3.59 -22.92 8.34
CA LEU A 341 3.56 -23.97 9.38
C LEU A 341 2.54 -23.67 10.48
N LEU A 342 2.14 -22.41 10.63
CA LEU A 342 1.07 -21.99 11.55
C LEU A 342 -0.32 -22.05 10.89
N GLY A 343 -0.45 -22.62 9.71
CA GLY A 343 -1.72 -22.73 8.97
C GLY A 343 -2.16 -21.43 8.30
N ILE A 344 -1.30 -20.40 8.25
CA ILE A 344 -1.62 -19.14 7.57
C ILE A 344 -1.43 -19.34 6.06
N ASP A 345 -2.48 -19.08 5.28
CA ASP A 345 -2.40 -19.18 3.84
C ASP A 345 -1.43 -18.16 3.23
N ARG A 346 -0.87 -18.48 2.07
CA ARG A 346 0.17 -17.69 1.42
C ARG A 346 -0.25 -16.26 1.08
N ALA A 347 -1.49 -16.09 0.62
CA ALA A 347 -1.98 -14.76 0.26
C ALA A 347 -2.14 -13.87 1.51
N THR A 348 -2.67 -14.41 2.60
CA THR A 348 -2.78 -13.73 3.89
C THR A 348 -1.40 -13.38 4.45
N ALA A 349 -0.43 -14.32 4.42
CA ALA A 349 0.93 -14.05 4.87
C ALA A 349 1.58 -12.89 4.08
N LEU A 350 1.50 -12.91 2.75
CA LEU A 350 2.02 -11.87 1.87
C LEU A 350 1.39 -10.49 2.17
N ARG A 351 0.06 -10.43 2.28
CA ARG A 351 -0.69 -9.20 2.53
C ARG A 351 -0.41 -8.62 3.91
N LEU A 352 -0.44 -9.47 4.95
CA LEU A 352 -0.25 -9.05 6.34
C LEU A 352 1.17 -8.53 6.57
N VAL A 353 2.19 -9.35 6.20
CA VAL A 353 3.59 -8.99 6.49
C VAL A 353 4.04 -7.82 5.63
N GLY A 354 3.61 -7.74 4.36
CA GLY A 354 3.85 -6.57 3.53
C GLY A 354 3.27 -5.29 4.13
N ALA A 355 2.04 -5.33 4.63
CA ALA A 355 1.41 -4.18 5.28
C ALA A 355 2.10 -3.81 6.60
N LEU A 356 2.58 -4.78 7.39
CA LEU A 356 3.34 -4.53 8.61
C LEU A 356 4.67 -3.83 8.32
N PHE A 357 5.43 -4.32 7.35
CA PHE A 357 6.71 -3.73 6.95
C PHE A 357 6.53 -2.28 6.48
N ASP A 358 5.53 -2.04 5.64
CA ASP A 358 5.28 -0.71 5.12
C ASP A 358 4.73 0.25 6.20
N ALA A 359 3.95 -0.24 7.16
CA ALA A 359 3.46 0.57 8.28
C ALA A 359 4.54 0.93 9.31
N ILE A 360 5.59 0.12 9.45
CA ILE A 360 6.73 0.40 10.34
C ILE A 360 7.75 1.33 9.67
N SER A 361 7.89 1.27 8.36
CA SER A 361 8.88 2.04 7.57
C SER A 361 8.91 3.55 7.85
N PRO A 362 7.79 4.26 8.10
CA PRO A 362 7.80 5.67 8.48
C PRO A 362 8.61 6.00 9.72
N ILE A 363 8.78 5.04 10.64
CA ILE A 363 9.60 5.22 11.85
C ILE A 363 11.08 5.33 11.48
N PHE A 364 11.54 4.55 10.51
CA PHE A 364 12.90 4.66 9.98
C PHE A 364 13.11 5.98 9.25
N VAL A 365 12.16 6.40 8.43
CA VAL A 365 12.22 7.71 7.75
C VAL A 365 12.25 8.85 8.76
N TYR A 366 11.47 8.77 9.84
CA TYR A 366 11.56 9.72 10.95
C TYR A 366 12.96 9.74 11.57
N ALA A 367 13.57 8.59 11.83
CA ALA A 367 14.91 8.49 12.41
C ALA A 367 15.96 9.14 11.48
N ILE A 368 15.95 8.81 10.19
CA ILE A 368 16.83 9.38 9.18
C ILE A 368 16.66 10.90 9.10
N ALA A 369 15.42 11.37 8.97
CA ALA A 369 15.10 12.80 8.89
C ALA A 369 15.50 13.55 10.18
N SER A 370 15.32 12.93 11.35
CA SER A 370 15.76 13.51 12.62
C SER A 370 17.26 13.76 12.64
N VAL A 371 18.07 12.79 12.22
CA VAL A 371 19.52 12.96 12.12
C VAL A 371 19.89 14.04 11.08
N ALA A 372 19.22 14.06 9.93
CA ALA A 372 19.43 15.09 8.90
C ALA A 372 19.14 16.51 9.41
N LEU A 373 18.08 16.66 10.20
CA LEU A 373 17.61 17.97 10.69
C LEU A 373 18.39 18.50 11.88
N ILE A 374 18.98 17.63 12.69
CA ILE A 374 19.85 18.01 13.81
C ILE A 374 21.19 18.54 13.29
N GLY A 375 21.70 17.98 12.17
CA GLY A 375 23.00 18.32 11.63
C GLY A 375 24.12 18.09 12.65
N ASN A 376 25.11 19.00 12.69
CA ASN A 376 26.24 18.92 13.63
C ASN A 376 25.90 19.42 15.05
N ARG A 377 24.69 19.86 15.33
CA ARG A 377 24.27 20.35 16.66
C ARG A 377 23.89 19.18 17.55
N ILE A 378 24.87 18.55 18.15
CA ILE A 378 24.71 17.37 19.05
C ILE A 378 23.81 17.66 20.27
N ARG A 379 23.59 18.92 20.62
CA ARG A 379 22.83 19.34 21.82
C ARG A 379 21.36 19.69 21.59
N ASP A 380 20.86 19.67 20.36
CA ASP A 380 19.45 19.99 20.13
C ASP A 380 18.61 18.72 20.33
N THR A 381 18.14 18.51 21.55
CA THR A 381 17.37 17.33 21.97
C THR A 381 15.90 17.41 21.60
N ARG A 382 15.44 18.51 20.99
CA ARG A 382 14.04 18.70 20.64
C ARG A 382 13.68 18.04 19.29
N PRO A 383 12.58 17.25 19.24
CA PRO A 383 12.11 16.68 17.98
C PRO A 383 11.75 17.77 16.98
N SER A 384 12.21 17.61 15.72
CA SER A 384 11.80 18.50 14.67
C SER A 384 10.45 18.07 14.08
N PRO A 385 9.44 18.95 13.95
CA PRO A 385 8.19 18.59 13.31
C PRO A 385 8.37 18.18 11.83
N PHE A 386 9.43 18.62 11.18
CA PHE A 386 9.73 18.27 9.80
C PHE A 386 10.22 16.82 9.66
N ALA A 387 10.70 16.18 10.72
CA ALA A 387 10.96 14.74 10.70
C ALA A 387 9.64 13.93 10.63
N LEU A 388 8.58 14.40 11.31
CA LEU A 388 7.23 13.85 11.16
C LEU A 388 6.66 14.13 9.77
N VAL A 389 6.91 15.29 9.18
CA VAL A 389 6.51 15.60 7.80
C VAL A 389 7.15 14.62 6.83
N ALA A 390 8.45 14.31 6.97
CA ALA A 390 9.11 13.30 6.14
C ALA A 390 8.45 11.92 6.29
N ALA A 391 8.21 11.48 7.53
CA ALA A 391 7.53 10.21 7.80
C ALA A 391 6.11 10.18 7.20
N SER A 392 5.38 11.32 7.27
CA SER A 392 4.03 11.44 6.70
C SER A 392 4.03 11.43 5.18
N ILE A 393 4.95 12.15 4.52
CA ILE A 393 5.10 12.10 3.06
C ILE A 393 5.38 10.68 2.61
N TYR A 394 6.30 9.97 3.29
CA TYR A 394 6.60 8.58 2.95
C TYR A 394 5.39 7.64 3.14
N ALA A 395 4.72 7.71 4.29
CA ALA A 395 3.62 6.81 4.64
C ALA A 395 2.36 7.02 3.79
N LEU A 396 2.08 8.29 3.47
CA LEU A 396 0.85 8.73 2.80
C LEU A 396 1.10 9.20 1.37
N SER A 397 2.30 8.97 0.81
CA SER A 397 2.55 9.26 -0.60
C SER A 397 1.80 8.28 -1.50
N ALA A 398 1.53 8.73 -2.70
CA ALA A 398 0.94 7.89 -3.72
C ALA A 398 1.85 6.71 -4.11
N SER A 399 3.17 6.79 -3.92
CA SER A 399 4.08 5.66 -4.17
C SER A 399 3.81 4.48 -3.24
N GLY A 400 3.51 4.73 -1.96
CA GLY A 400 3.07 3.70 -1.02
C GLY A 400 1.71 3.11 -1.39
N PHE A 401 0.78 3.95 -1.88
CA PHE A 401 -0.49 3.49 -2.43
C PHE A 401 -0.27 2.57 -3.64
N MET A 402 0.55 2.96 -4.60
CA MET A 402 0.85 2.18 -5.80
C MET A 402 1.48 0.82 -5.45
N ALA A 403 2.48 0.80 -4.57
CA ALA A 403 3.08 -0.44 -4.08
C ALA A 403 2.04 -1.37 -3.42
N THR A 404 1.08 -0.78 -2.71
CA THR A 404 -0.02 -1.52 -2.07
C THR A 404 -1.01 -2.03 -3.10
N TRP A 405 -1.49 -1.20 -4.01
CA TRP A 405 -2.51 -1.57 -5.00
C TRP A 405 -2.01 -2.70 -5.91
N TRP A 406 -0.78 -2.56 -6.43
CA TRP A 406 -0.16 -3.54 -7.32
C TRP A 406 0.40 -4.77 -6.58
N ASN A 407 0.35 -4.83 -5.25
CA ASN A 407 0.95 -5.92 -4.48
C ASN A 407 2.44 -6.13 -4.76
N PHE A 408 3.24 -5.10 -4.85
CA PHE A 408 4.69 -5.23 -5.05
C PHE A 408 5.37 -5.79 -3.80
N SER A 409 5.01 -7.03 -3.43
CA SER A 409 5.37 -7.63 -2.15
C SER A 409 6.87 -7.70 -1.89
N THR A 410 7.66 -8.13 -2.88
CA THR A 410 9.12 -8.17 -2.79
C THR A 410 9.74 -6.78 -2.75
N HIS A 411 9.15 -5.81 -3.46
CA HIS A 411 9.57 -4.42 -3.39
C HIS A 411 9.35 -3.84 -1.99
N ILE A 412 8.19 -4.07 -1.37
CA ILE A 412 7.87 -3.60 -0.02
C ILE A 412 8.85 -4.19 1.01
N PHE A 413 9.15 -5.49 0.91
CA PHE A 413 10.14 -6.14 1.76
C PHE A 413 11.53 -5.52 1.61
N ALA A 414 11.99 -5.37 0.36
CA ALA A 414 13.30 -4.78 0.09
C ALA A 414 13.36 -3.30 0.49
N GLN A 415 12.28 -2.54 0.31
CA GLN A 415 12.17 -1.16 0.77
C GLN A 415 12.29 -1.08 2.31
N PHE A 416 11.63 -1.96 3.03
CA PHE A 416 11.72 -2.04 4.49
C PHE A 416 13.14 -2.39 4.95
N THR A 417 13.75 -3.43 4.40
CA THR A 417 15.12 -3.84 4.74
C THR A 417 16.15 -2.80 4.32
N HIS A 418 15.93 -2.12 3.18
CA HIS A 418 16.74 -0.99 2.74
C HIS A 418 16.66 0.20 3.72
N LEU A 419 15.47 0.57 4.17
CA LEU A 419 15.29 1.61 5.19
C LEU A 419 15.95 1.23 6.51
N LEU A 420 15.84 -0.03 6.91
CA LEU A 420 16.55 -0.56 8.08
C LEU A 420 18.07 -0.42 7.90
N LEU A 421 18.59 -0.74 6.71
CA LEU A 421 20.01 -0.58 6.38
C LEU A 421 20.45 0.88 6.45
N ILE A 422 19.78 1.78 5.75
CA ILE A 422 20.12 3.22 5.74
C ILE A 422 20.06 3.79 7.17
N THR A 423 19.03 3.46 7.93
CA THR A 423 18.91 3.88 9.32
C THR A 423 20.07 3.36 10.15
N SER A 424 20.43 2.09 10.00
CA SER A 424 21.56 1.46 10.71
C SER A 424 22.90 2.11 10.35
N VAL A 425 23.12 2.43 9.06
CA VAL A 425 24.32 3.14 8.60
C VAL A 425 24.40 4.55 9.21
N VAL A 426 23.32 5.31 9.16
CA VAL A 426 23.27 6.67 9.70
C VAL A 426 23.49 6.69 11.22
N LEU A 427 22.86 5.77 11.95
CA LEU A 427 23.00 5.66 13.38
C LEU A 427 24.40 5.15 13.80
N PHE A 428 24.94 4.16 13.07
CA PHE A 428 26.30 3.70 13.26
C PHE A 428 27.31 4.82 13.04
N TRP A 429 27.17 5.61 11.96
CA TRP A 429 28.05 6.73 11.67
C TRP A 429 28.00 7.79 12.77
N ARG A 430 26.80 8.14 13.24
CA ARG A 430 26.59 9.08 14.34
C ARG A 430 27.24 8.59 15.64
N ALA A 431 26.97 7.34 16.03
CA ALA A 431 27.53 6.74 17.25
C ALA A 431 29.08 6.68 17.24
N SER A 432 29.65 6.38 16.06
CA SER A 432 31.09 6.33 15.89
C SER A 432 31.75 7.72 15.90
N SER A 433 31.04 8.77 15.45
CA SER A 433 31.54 10.15 15.45
C SER A 433 31.58 10.77 16.87
N THR A 434 30.77 10.27 17.79
CA THR A 434 30.71 10.75 19.18
C THR A 434 31.71 10.04 20.14
N ASN A 435 32.56 9.14 19.61
CA ASN A 435 33.43 8.27 20.38
C ASN A 435 32.72 7.45 21.50
N ALA A 436 31.39 7.44 21.48
CA ALA A 436 30.58 6.76 22.47
C ALA A 436 30.85 5.24 22.51
N ILE A 437 31.32 4.67 21.39
CA ILE A 437 31.51 3.23 21.25
C ILE A 437 32.81 2.94 20.47
N SER A 438 33.89 2.77 21.14
CA SER A 438 35.21 2.50 20.53
C SER A 438 35.64 1.03 20.53
N SER A 439 34.85 0.11 21.11
CA SER A 439 35.26 -1.28 21.33
C SER A 439 35.32 -2.10 20.01
N ALA A 440 36.31 -3.01 19.95
CA ALA A 440 36.44 -3.97 18.83
C ALA A 440 35.21 -4.89 18.73
N ARG A 441 34.54 -5.18 19.86
CA ARG A 441 33.28 -5.97 19.89
C ARG A 441 32.16 -5.26 19.15
N PHE A 442 31.96 -3.96 19.39
CA PHE A 442 30.96 -3.18 18.68
C PHE A 442 31.23 -3.12 17.17
N THR A 443 32.50 -2.94 16.77
CA THR A 443 32.88 -2.95 15.34
C THR A 443 32.53 -4.27 14.66
N ARG A 444 32.82 -5.41 15.29
CA ARG A 444 32.46 -6.73 14.75
C ARG A 444 30.95 -6.91 14.64
N LEU A 445 30.20 -6.55 15.68
CA LEU A 445 28.74 -6.61 15.66
C LEU A 445 28.12 -5.71 14.58
N ALA A 446 28.69 -4.51 14.38
CA ALA A 446 28.26 -3.60 13.33
C ALA A 446 28.50 -4.20 11.92
N ILE A 447 29.67 -4.80 11.68
CA ILE A 447 29.95 -5.48 10.39
C ILE A 447 28.95 -6.61 10.18
N ILE A 448 28.78 -7.50 11.15
CA ILE A 448 27.85 -8.64 11.03
C ILE A 448 26.42 -8.16 10.79
N GLY A 449 25.94 -7.20 11.57
CA GLY A 449 24.58 -6.66 11.45
C GLY A 449 24.35 -5.97 10.09
N LEU A 450 25.28 -5.12 9.66
CA LEU A 450 25.21 -4.45 8.37
C LEU A 450 25.29 -5.44 7.20
N CYS A 451 26.17 -6.44 7.26
CA CYS A 451 26.22 -7.54 6.29
C CYS A 451 24.88 -8.25 6.19
N PHE A 452 24.33 -8.69 7.32
CA PHE A 452 23.08 -9.43 7.34
C PHE A 452 21.92 -8.63 6.71
N ILE A 453 21.78 -7.36 7.11
CA ILE A 453 20.72 -6.48 6.55
C ILE A 453 20.95 -6.26 5.06
N GLN A 454 22.19 -6.03 4.61
CA GLN A 454 22.52 -5.88 3.19
C GLN A 454 22.17 -7.14 2.38
N ILE A 455 22.49 -8.33 2.89
CA ILE A 455 22.13 -9.60 2.26
C ILE A 455 20.60 -9.70 2.12
N LEU A 456 19.83 -9.33 3.15
CA LEU A 456 18.37 -9.31 3.05
C LEU A 456 17.85 -8.34 1.97
N VAL A 457 18.47 -7.17 1.82
CA VAL A 457 18.14 -6.22 0.74
C VAL A 457 18.44 -6.83 -0.63
N TYR A 458 19.63 -7.39 -0.79
CA TYR A 458 20.11 -7.93 -2.06
C TYR A 458 19.33 -9.16 -2.50
N LEU A 459 19.05 -10.07 -1.59
CA LEU A 459 18.24 -11.24 -1.86
C LEU A 459 16.72 -10.97 -1.79
N GLY A 460 16.32 -9.75 -1.45
CA GLY A 460 14.90 -9.32 -1.39
C GLY A 460 14.35 -8.86 -2.73
N HIS A 461 15.14 -8.10 -3.51
CA HIS A 461 14.70 -7.55 -4.79
C HIS A 461 15.87 -7.15 -5.68
N PHE A 462 15.88 -7.62 -6.93
CA PHE A 462 16.96 -7.37 -7.89
C PHE A 462 17.25 -5.87 -8.13
N GLY A 463 16.21 -5.04 -8.28
CA GLY A 463 16.39 -3.60 -8.47
C GLY A 463 17.05 -2.91 -7.26
N PHE A 464 16.78 -3.35 -6.03
CA PHE A 464 17.47 -2.83 -4.85
C PHE A 464 18.92 -3.31 -4.77
N TRP A 465 19.20 -4.54 -5.19
CA TRP A 465 20.59 -5.01 -5.32
C TRP A 465 21.37 -4.13 -6.31
N MET A 466 20.84 -3.84 -7.50
CA MET A 466 21.46 -2.95 -8.47
C MET A 466 21.68 -1.53 -7.89
N ASN A 467 20.61 -0.93 -7.33
CA ASN A 467 20.70 0.41 -6.75
C ASN A 467 21.75 0.49 -5.64
N MET A 468 21.78 -0.51 -4.75
CA MET A 468 22.73 -0.54 -3.64
C MET A 468 24.15 -0.84 -4.10
N THR A 469 24.33 -1.61 -5.17
CA THR A 469 25.65 -1.86 -5.76
C THR A 469 26.22 -0.57 -6.36
N ILE A 470 25.41 0.19 -7.09
CA ILE A 470 25.82 1.49 -7.65
C ILE A 470 26.06 2.49 -6.51
N LEU A 471 25.14 2.63 -5.56
CA LEU A 471 25.27 3.54 -4.43
C LEU A 471 26.47 3.19 -3.56
N GLY A 472 26.68 1.92 -3.24
CA GLY A 472 27.80 1.42 -2.46
C GLY A 472 29.13 1.64 -3.20
N GLY A 473 29.22 1.25 -4.46
CA GLY A 473 30.42 1.43 -5.27
C GLY A 473 30.80 2.90 -5.43
N ILE A 474 29.89 3.73 -5.94
CA ILE A 474 30.14 5.16 -6.18
C ILE A 474 30.17 5.92 -4.84
N GLY A 475 29.16 5.73 -3.98
CA GLY A 475 29.01 6.47 -2.73
C GLY A 475 30.16 6.23 -1.77
N LEU A 476 30.61 4.98 -1.60
CA LEU A 476 31.76 4.67 -0.76
C LEU A 476 33.07 5.20 -1.36
N SER A 477 33.20 5.20 -2.69
CA SER A 477 34.35 5.80 -3.38
C SER A 477 34.40 7.31 -3.17
N VAL A 478 33.27 8.01 -3.32
CA VAL A 478 33.17 9.46 -3.05
C VAL A 478 33.45 9.76 -1.58
N LEU A 479 32.90 9.00 -0.66
CA LEU A 479 33.18 9.16 0.78
C LEU A 479 34.66 8.91 1.08
N PHE A 480 35.26 7.89 0.48
CA PHE A 480 36.67 7.60 0.62
C PHE A 480 37.53 8.75 0.14
N ALA A 481 37.24 9.31 -1.01
CA ALA A 481 37.96 10.46 -1.59
C ALA A 481 37.79 11.74 -0.73
N ALA A 482 36.58 11.95 -0.19
CA ALA A 482 36.24 13.11 0.64
C ALA A 482 36.84 13.07 2.06
N VAL A 483 36.81 11.89 2.68
CA VAL A 483 37.30 11.68 4.05
C VAL A 483 38.81 11.53 4.11
N GLN A 484 39.44 11.23 2.93
CA GLN A 484 40.76 10.97 2.72
C GLN A 484 41.54 10.14 3.48
N ARG A 485 42.16 9.56 2.91
CA ARG A 485 43.56 9.71 2.95
C ARG A 485 44.29 8.57 3.63
N THR A 486 44.05 8.18 4.81
CA THR A 486 44.66 6.97 5.39
C THR A 486 43.58 6.00 5.82
N TRP A 487 43.68 4.74 5.40
CA TRP A 487 42.79 3.66 5.82
C TRP A 487 42.66 3.53 7.36
N ALA A 488 43.71 3.99 8.08
CA ALA A 488 43.72 3.99 9.54
C ALA A 488 42.71 4.97 10.16
N GLU A 489 42.48 6.12 9.51
CA GLU A 489 41.64 7.20 10.05
C GLU A 489 40.17 7.03 9.72
N ALA A 490 39.85 6.22 8.71
CA ALA A 490 38.50 6.03 8.20
C ALA A 490 37.83 4.75 8.75
N ARG A 491 37.80 4.56 10.08
CA ARG A 491 37.20 3.36 10.69
C ARG A 491 35.77 3.10 10.25
N GLN A 492 34.92 4.14 10.17
CA GLN A 492 33.55 4.02 9.73
C GLN A 492 33.47 3.52 8.31
N LEU A 493 34.30 4.10 7.44
CA LEU A 493 34.37 3.74 6.04
C LEU A 493 34.85 2.30 5.83
N ARG A 494 35.85 1.86 6.61
CA ARG A 494 36.31 0.45 6.58
C ARG A 494 35.20 -0.53 6.94
N VAL A 495 34.40 -0.22 7.99
CA VAL A 495 33.26 -1.08 8.39
C VAL A 495 32.25 -1.15 7.26
N LEU A 496 31.91 -0.03 6.60
CA LEU A 496 30.98 0.01 5.51
C LEU A 496 31.50 -0.73 4.26
N LEU A 497 32.76 -0.51 3.89
CA LEU A 497 33.39 -1.18 2.74
C LEU A 497 33.49 -2.70 2.95
N LEU A 498 33.90 -3.12 4.15
CA LEU A 498 34.02 -4.53 4.48
C LEU A 498 32.64 -5.22 4.51
N SER A 499 31.64 -4.59 5.13
CA SER A 499 30.30 -5.13 5.16
C SER A 499 29.68 -5.19 3.77
N PHE A 500 29.92 -4.18 2.92
CA PHE A 500 29.49 -4.14 1.53
C PHE A 500 30.14 -5.26 0.71
N ALA A 501 31.47 -5.40 0.78
CA ALA A 501 32.20 -6.42 0.03
C ALA A 501 31.77 -7.85 0.42
N ILE A 502 31.65 -8.11 1.74
CA ILE A 502 31.19 -9.42 2.23
C ILE A 502 29.75 -9.69 1.79
N ALA A 503 28.85 -8.72 1.94
CA ALA A 503 27.44 -8.89 1.55
C ALA A 503 27.30 -9.12 0.03
N GLN A 504 28.08 -8.42 -0.82
CA GLN A 504 28.11 -8.67 -2.25
C GLN A 504 28.65 -10.09 -2.58
N ALA A 505 29.77 -10.47 -2.00
CA ALA A 505 30.36 -11.78 -2.22
C ALA A 505 29.36 -12.91 -1.84
N VAL A 506 28.75 -12.80 -0.66
CA VAL A 506 27.77 -13.78 -0.19
C VAL A 506 26.54 -13.82 -1.11
N SER A 507 25.98 -12.67 -1.49
CA SER A 507 24.79 -12.62 -2.33
C SER A 507 25.04 -13.12 -3.74
N ILE A 508 26.20 -12.82 -4.31
CA ILE A 508 26.61 -13.32 -5.61
C ILE A 508 26.78 -14.85 -5.53
N THR A 509 27.49 -15.35 -4.52
CA THR A 509 27.73 -16.78 -4.39
C THR A 509 26.44 -17.58 -4.11
N LEU A 510 25.55 -17.07 -3.24
CA LEU A 510 24.35 -17.80 -2.84
C LEU A 510 23.22 -17.76 -3.89
N LEU A 511 23.14 -16.71 -4.69
CA LEU A 511 22.00 -16.54 -5.59
C LEU A 511 22.40 -16.09 -6.99
N TYR A 512 23.14 -14.98 -7.13
CA TYR A 512 23.34 -14.36 -8.44
C TYR A 512 24.25 -15.10 -9.36
N SER A 513 25.13 -16.00 -8.86
CA SER A 513 25.94 -16.91 -9.68
C SER A 513 25.08 -17.85 -10.53
N GLY A 514 23.91 -18.29 -10.02
CA GLY A 514 22.98 -19.11 -10.77
C GLY A 514 22.37 -18.42 -12.00
N TYR A 515 22.41 -17.07 -12.03
CA TYR A 515 21.95 -16.27 -13.16
C TYR A 515 23.09 -15.79 -14.09
N ALA A 516 24.30 -16.28 -13.94
CA ALA A 516 25.47 -15.81 -14.72
C ALA A 516 25.25 -15.91 -16.24
N VAL A 517 24.67 -17.01 -16.71
CA VAL A 517 24.34 -17.21 -18.13
C VAL A 517 23.35 -16.14 -18.61
N LEU A 518 22.30 -15.87 -17.84
CA LEU A 518 21.31 -14.87 -18.15
C LEU A 518 21.95 -13.46 -18.26
N PHE A 519 22.84 -13.12 -17.34
CA PHE A 519 23.53 -11.82 -17.39
C PHE A 519 24.44 -11.67 -18.60
N VAL A 520 25.16 -12.75 -18.98
CA VAL A 520 25.99 -12.75 -20.19
C VAL A 520 25.14 -12.61 -21.44
N GLU A 521 24.03 -13.32 -21.54
CA GLU A 521 23.09 -13.19 -22.65
C GLU A 521 22.55 -11.77 -22.76
N GLN A 522 22.07 -11.20 -21.64
CA GLN A 522 21.57 -9.81 -21.62
C GLN A 522 22.64 -8.80 -21.99
N ALA A 523 23.88 -8.98 -21.53
CA ALA A 523 24.99 -8.10 -21.89
C ALA A 523 25.32 -8.18 -23.39
N ARG A 524 25.32 -9.40 -23.97
CA ARG A 524 25.52 -9.60 -25.42
C ARG A 524 24.44 -8.91 -26.24
N LEU A 525 23.19 -9.09 -25.82
CA LEU A 525 22.03 -8.49 -26.47
C LEU A 525 22.03 -6.95 -26.37
N ALA A 526 22.43 -6.41 -25.22
CA ALA A 526 22.62 -4.96 -25.05
C ALA A 526 23.74 -4.42 -25.95
N ALA A 527 24.80 -5.19 -26.16
CA ALA A 527 25.91 -4.82 -27.05
C ALA A 527 25.56 -4.91 -28.54
N SER A 528 24.63 -5.77 -28.95
CA SER A 528 24.29 -6.03 -30.34
C SER A 528 23.17 -5.18 -30.94
N GLY A 529 22.48 -4.33 -30.20
CA GLY A 529 21.41 -3.51 -30.75
C GLY A 529 20.48 -2.87 -29.72
N GLY A 530 20.86 -2.98 -28.47
CA GLY A 530 20.11 -2.39 -27.35
C GLY A 530 18.93 -3.26 -26.87
N LEU A 531 18.44 -2.89 -25.70
CA LEU A 531 17.33 -3.58 -25.02
C LEU A 531 15.98 -3.47 -25.76
N THR A 532 15.89 -2.55 -26.72
CA THR A 532 14.73 -2.35 -27.60
C THR A 532 14.56 -3.48 -28.63
N GLY A 533 15.67 -4.01 -29.17
CA GLY A 533 15.62 -5.14 -30.11
C GLY A 533 15.21 -6.46 -29.49
N LEU A 534 15.39 -6.59 -28.18
CA LEU A 534 15.09 -7.79 -27.40
C LEU A 534 13.61 -8.17 -27.33
N ALA A 535 12.72 -7.20 -27.38
CA ALA A 535 11.31 -7.40 -27.18
C ALA A 535 10.49 -7.36 -28.48
N GLY A 536 11.14 -7.15 -29.65
CA GLY A 536 10.44 -6.94 -30.94
C GLY A 536 9.47 -5.76 -30.89
N ARG A 537 9.71 -4.77 -30.03
CA ARG A 537 8.84 -3.61 -29.83
C ARG A 537 9.46 -2.36 -30.39
N GLU A 538 8.65 -1.55 -31.03
CA GLU A 538 9.02 -0.20 -31.42
C GLU A 538 9.40 0.63 -30.17
N ALA A 539 10.34 1.56 -30.35
CA ALA A 539 10.70 2.51 -29.31
C ALA A 539 9.44 3.32 -28.91
N VAL A 540 9.23 3.51 -27.63
CA VAL A 540 8.11 4.32 -27.16
C VAL A 540 8.34 5.77 -27.59
N PRO A 541 7.37 6.44 -28.26
CA PRO A 541 7.49 7.83 -28.65
C PRO A 541 7.81 8.76 -27.48
N PHE A 542 8.58 9.82 -27.74
CA PHE A 542 9.06 10.73 -26.72
C PHE A 542 7.93 11.42 -25.93
N ASP A 543 6.87 11.81 -26.61
CA ASP A 543 5.68 12.42 -26.02
C ASP A 543 4.99 11.48 -25.01
N ILE A 544 4.86 10.20 -25.35
CA ILE A 544 4.30 9.18 -24.45
C ILE A 544 5.22 8.95 -23.24
N LEU A 545 6.55 8.92 -23.45
CA LEU A 545 7.50 8.81 -22.33
C LEU A 545 7.40 10.02 -21.41
N TRP A 546 7.30 11.22 -21.99
CA TRP A 546 7.19 12.47 -21.24
C TRP A 546 5.89 12.54 -20.44
N GLU A 547 4.77 12.21 -21.07
CA GLU A 547 3.48 12.14 -20.39
C GLU A 547 3.51 11.10 -19.26
N THR A 548 4.09 9.92 -19.51
CA THR A 548 4.24 8.87 -18.49
C THR A 548 5.11 9.33 -17.33
N LEU A 549 6.24 10.01 -17.59
CA LEU A 549 7.09 10.54 -16.51
C LEU A 549 6.36 11.61 -15.70
N TRP A 550 5.69 12.53 -16.38
CA TRP A 550 4.97 13.62 -15.73
C TRP A 550 3.74 13.14 -14.96
N ASP A 551 2.90 12.37 -15.61
CA ASP A 551 1.62 11.92 -15.04
C ASP A 551 1.82 10.77 -14.05
N ALA A 552 2.36 9.66 -14.48
CA ALA A 552 2.55 8.49 -13.62
C ALA A 552 3.68 8.70 -12.60
N GLY A 553 4.84 9.22 -13.02
CA GLY A 553 6.00 9.38 -12.15
C GLY A 553 5.85 10.49 -11.12
N LEU A 554 5.49 11.68 -11.54
CA LEU A 554 5.43 12.83 -10.64
C LEU A 554 4.08 12.97 -9.95
N ARG A 555 2.98 12.95 -10.70
CA ARG A 555 1.64 13.16 -10.15
C ARG A 555 1.13 11.95 -9.40
N VAL A 556 1.08 10.78 -10.05
CA VAL A 556 0.44 9.59 -9.50
C VAL A 556 1.28 8.97 -8.38
N HIS A 557 2.62 8.95 -8.50
CA HIS A 557 3.48 8.37 -7.46
C HIS A 557 3.76 9.30 -6.29
N PHE A 558 3.79 10.62 -6.49
CA PHE A 558 4.23 11.56 -5.44
C PHE A 558 3.31 12.76 -5.25
N GLY A 559 2.28 12.98 -6.07
CA GLY A 559 1.44 14.17 -6.00
C GLY A 559 2.19 15.46 -6.40
N PHE A 560 3.06 15.41 -7.38
CA PHE A 560 3.94 16.44 -7.95
C PHE A 560 5.04 16.96 -7.01
N PHE A 561 4.66 17.65 -5.94
CA PHE A 561 5.55 18.53 -5.18
C PHE A 561 6.69 17.85 -4.41
N PRO A 562 6.57 16.64 -3.86
CA PRO A 562 7.67 16.02 -3.12
C PRO A 562 8.96 15.87 -3.93
N VAL A 563 8.88 15.59 -5.24
CA VAL A 563 10.06 15.41 -6.09
C VAL A 563 10.82 16.73 -6.32
N PRO A 564 10.21 17.83 -6.81
CA PRO A 564 10.91 19.12 -6.93
C PRO A 564 11.38 19.68 -5.58
N LEU A 565 10.65 19.46 -4.48
CA LEU A 565 11.12 19.82 -3.14
C LEU A 565 12.38 19.02 -2.75
N ALA A 566 12.45 17.73 -3.09
CA ALA A 566 13.65 16.92 -2.83
C ALA A 566 14.86 17.41 -3.65
N LEU A 567 14.66 17.83 -4.91
CA LEU A 567 15.69 18.49 -5.69
C LEU A 567 16.21 19.77 -5.02
N GLY A 568 15.31 20.56 -4.43
CA GLY A 568 15.65 21.74 -3.65
C GLY A 568 16.60 21.43 -2.48
N ALA A 569 16.48 20.26 -1.85
CA ALA A 569 17.39 19.84 -0.79
C ALA A 569 18.82 19.66 -1.27
N LEU A 570 19.04 19.16 -2.48
CA LEU A 570 20.38 19.03 -3.05
C LEU A 570 21.07 20.39 -3.16
N ALA A 571 20.34 21.44 -3.59
CA ALA A 571 20.86 22.80 -3.66
C ALA A 571 21.17 23.39 -2.27
N LEU A 572 20.40 23.03 -1.24
CA LEU A 572 20.64 23.47 0.15
C LEU A 572 21.92 22.87 0.72
N PHE A 573 22.21 21.62 0.43
CA PHE A 573 23.42 20.94 0.87
C PHE A 573 24.68 21.40 0.12
N TRP A 574 24.51 21.89 -1.13
CA TRP A 574 25.62 22.37 -1.95
C TRP A 574 26.19 23.73 -1.50
N ARG A 575 25.50 24.46 -0.63
CA ARG A 575 25.98 25.75 -0.14
C ARG A 575 27.27 25.54 0.66
N PRO A 576 28.39 26.18 0.28
CA PRO A 576 29.62 26.09 1.05
C PRO A 576 29.40 26.71 2.45
N SER A 577 29.71 25.92 3.47
CA SER A 577 29.79 26.45 4.84
C SER A 577 30.87 27.53 4.88
N PRO A 578 30.65 28.69 5.60
CA PRO A 578 31.66 29.71 5.70
C PRO A 578 33.00 29.11 6.19
N ALA A 579 34.08 29.57 5.60
CA ALA A 579 35.41 28.97 5.62
C ALA A 579 36.09 28.78 7.00
N THR A 580 35.46 29.18 8.09
CA THR A 580 36.00 29.09 9.46
C THR A 580 36.07 27.67 10.05
N ASP A 581 35.40 26.68 9.46
CA ASP A 581 35.37 25.31 9.99
C ASP A 581 36.02 24.25 9.06
N ARG A 582 36.70 24.66 8.01
CA ARG A 582 37.32 23.73 7.03
C ARG A 582 38.38 22.79 7.61
N ALA A 583 38.95 23.13 8.75
CA ALA A 583 40.05 22.38 9.33
C ALA A 583 39.64 21.14 10.19
N LYS A 584 38.33 20.97 10.48
CA LYS A 584 37.86 19.88 11.37
C LYS A 584 36.75 18.99 10.78
N THR A 585 36.53 19.03 9.48
CA THR A 585 35.43 18.26 8.82
C THR A 585 35.88 16.87 8.41
N THR A 586 36.45 16.11 9.30
CA THR A 586 36.56 14.67 9.12
C THR A 586 35.17 14.04 9.28
N ALA A 587 34.64 13.48 8.20
CA ALA A 587 33.53 12.50 8.22
C ALA A 587 32.31 12.85 9.08
N SER A 588 31.69 14.01 8.83
CA SER A 588 30.47 14.34 9.59
C SER A 588 29.30 13.41 9.20
N PRO A 589 28.40 13.06 10.14
CA PRO A 589 27.17 12.31 9.83
C PRO A 589 26.34 12.95 8.72
N ALA A 590 26.42 14.27 8.58
CA ALA A 590 25.74 15.02 7.54
C ALA A 590 26.31 14.72 6.12
N ALA A 591 27.62 14.55 5.97
CA ALA A 591 28.23 14.20 4.68
C ALA A 591 27.82 12.78 4.24
N ALA A 592 27.85 11.80 5.16
CA ALA A 592 27.40 10.45 4.86
C ALA A 592 25.92 10.42 4.45
N LEU A 593 25.08 11.13 5.20
CA LEU A 593 23.65 11.21 4.90
C LEU A 593 23.40 11.93 3.56
N PHE A 594 24.17 12.98 3.24
CA PHE A 594 24.06 13.66 1.94
C PHE A 594 24.38 12.71 0.79
N VAL A 595 25.46 11.94 0.88
CA VAL A 595 25.82 10.96 -0.16
C VAL A 595 24.74 9.90 -0.33
N LEU A 596 24.20 9.39 0.78
CA LEU A 596 23.12 8.41 0.74
C LEU A 596 21.85 8.98 0.11
N LEU A 597 21.43 10.17 0.52
CA LEU A 597 20.21 10.82 0.04
C LEU A 597 20.36 11.23 -1.43
N ALA A 598 21.40 11.97 -1.75
CA ALA A 598 21.65 12.46 -3.10
C ALA A 598 21.90 11.28 -4.05
N GLY A 599 22.72 10.31 -3.65
CA GLY A 599 23.01 9.13 -4.46
C GLY A 599 21.78 8.31 -4.75
N THR A 600 20.97 7.99 -3.74
CA THR A 600 19.71 7.25 -3.93
C THR A 600 18.75 7.98 -4.86
N PHE A 601 18.60 9.30 -4.65
CA PHE A 601 17.70 10.10 -5.46
C PHE A 601 18.17 10.23 -6.91
N LEU A 602 19.46 10.51 -7.12
CA LEU A 602 20.05 10.64 -8.48
C LEU A 602 20.04 9.32 -9.25
N ILE A 603 20.27 8.19 -8.58
CA ILE A 603 20.14 6.86 -9.19
C ILE A 603 18.69 6.63 -9.62
N GLY A 604 17.71 6.92 -8.76
CA GLY A 604 16.30 6.81 -9.10
C GLY A 604 15.89 7.68 -10.28
N CYS A 605 16.34 8.94 -10.30
CA CYS A 605 16.12 9.85 -11.43
C CYS A 605 16.81 9.35 -12.72
N GLY A 606 18.04 8.88 -12.62
CA GLY A 606 18.79 8.34 -13.76
C GLY A 606 18.06 7.17 -14.42
N PHE A 607 17.61 6.20 -13.62
CA PHE A 607 16.81 5.10 -14.13
C PHE A 607 15.43 5.52 -14.62
N ALA A 608 14.80 6.52 -14.02
CA ALA A 608 13.52 7.03 -14.49
C ALA A 608 13.59 7.71 -15.86
N VAL A 609 14.71 8.35 -16.19
CA VAL A 609 14.93 8.99 -17.51
C VAL A 609 15.62 8.07 -18.52
N LEU A 610 16.14 6.92 -18.10
CA LEU A 610 16.83 5.97 -18.99
C LEU A 610 16.00 5.58 -20.23
N PRO A 611 14.68 5.40 -20.16
CA PRO A 611 13.86 5.09 -21.33
C PRO A 611 13.88 6.13 -22.44
N PHE A 612 14.09 7.40 -22.12
CA PHE A 612 14.25 8.44 -23.14
C PHE A 612 15.47 8.22 -24.05
N PHE A 613 16.46 7.45 -23.58
CA PHE A 613 17.66 7.12 -24.31
C PHE A 613 17.67 5.68 -24.83
N SER A 614 16.92 4.78 -24.22
CA SER A 614 16.93 3.36 -24.54
C SER A 614 15.64 2.84 -25.17
N GLY A 615 14.60 3.69 -25.29
CA GLY A 615 13.30 3.30 -25.80
C GLY A 615 12.55 2.28 -24.92
N SER A 616 13.03 2.01 -23.70
CA SER A 616 12.36 1.09 -22.78
C SER A 616 11.24 1.81 -22.03
N SER A 617 10.22 1.08 -21.58
CA SER A 617 9.03 1.66 -20.97
C SER A 617 8.98 1.59 -19.43
N LEU A 618 10.10 1.32 -18.78
CA LEU A 618 10.17 1.10 -17.31
C LEU A 618 10.54 2.36 -16.50
N ALA A 619 10.19 3.55 -17.02
CA ALA A 619 10.73 4.81 -16.53
C ALA A 619 10.38 5.14 -15.07
N THR A 620 9.11 5.15 -14.75
CA THR A 620 8.65 5.86 -13.55
C THR A 620 8.74 5.02 -12.29
N ARG A 621 8.68 3.71 -12.42
CA ARG A 621 8.80 2.76 -11.30
C ARG A 621 10.10 2.92 -10.52
N TRP A 622 11.17 3.35 -11.16
CA TRP A 622 12.48 3.53 -10.50
C TRP A 622 12.48 4.65 -9.45
N LEU A 623 11.63 5.66 -9.58
CA LEU A 623 11.46 6.69 -8.55
C LEU A 623 10.93 6.13 -7.22
N MET A 624 10.19 5.01 -7.24
CA MET A 624 9.69 4.37 -6.02
C MET A 624 10.82 3.86 -5.12
N PHE A 625 11.96 3.45 -5.70
CA PHE A 625 13.15 3.04 -4.92
C PHE A 625 13.76 4.19 -4.13
N SER A 626 13.50 5.43 -4.55
CA SER A 626 13.99 6.66 -3.92
C SER A 626 12.96 7.30 -2.97
N ALA A 627 11.83 6.66 -2.72
CA ALA A 627 10.71 7.25 -1.97
C ALA A 627 11.12 7.85 -0.62
N TRP A 628 12.00 7.19 0.13
CA TRP A 628 12.49 7.71 1.41
C TRP A 628 13.37 8.96 1.23
N ALA A 629 14.25 8.96 0.23
CA ALA A 629 15.13 10.09 -0.05
C ALA A 629 14.33 11.31 -0.52
N ILE A 630 13.30 11.09 -1.35
CA ILE A 630 12.34 12.13 -1.77
C ILE A 630 11.60 12.69 -0.55
N ALA A 631 11.10 11.85 0.34
CA ALA A 631 10.37 12.28 1.53
C ALA A 631 11.26 13.11 2.49
N VAL A 632 12.48 12.63 2.76
CA VAL A 632 13.45 13.34 3.62
C VAL A 632 13.87 14.66 2.96
N GLY A 633 14.24 14.63 1.68
CA GLY A 633 14.66 15.82 0.94
C GLY A 633 13.54 16.87 0.87
N ALA A 634 12.31 16.47 0.58
CA ALA A 634 11.16 17.36 0.58
C ALA A 634 10.93 18.04 1.94
N ALA A 635 11.06 17.28 3.05
CA ALA A 635 10.92 17.84 4.38
C ALA A 635 12.06 18.82 4.75
N LEU A 636 13.29 18.57 4.30
CA LEU A 636 14.42 19.50 4.48
C LEU A 636 14.18 20.83 3.79
N THR A 637 13.75 20.78 2.53
CA THR A 637 13.40 21.98 1.76
C THR A 637 12.20 22.71 2.36
N ALA A 638 11.14 21.97 2.75
CA ALA A 638 9.98 22.54 3.41
C ALA A 638 10.35 23.27 4.71
N ARG A 639 11.28 22.71 5.53
CA ARG A 639 11.80 23.39 6.74
C ARG A 639 12.47 24.72 6.40
N GLU A 640 13.28 24.73 5.36
CA GLU A 640 14.00 25.96 4.97
C GLU A 640 13.03 27.04 4.47
N PHE A 641 12.04 26.65 3.65
CA PHE A 641 10.97 27.56 3.23
C PHE A 641 10.16 28.08 4.42
N TRP A 642 9.82 27.20 5.36
CA TRP A 642 9.06 27.57 6.55
C TRP A 642 9.70 28.71 7.36
N ARG A 643 11.03 28.81 7.33
CA ARG A 643 11.80 29.84 8.02
C ARG A 643 11.78 31.21 7.33
N ARG A 644 11.41 31.25 6.04
CA ARG A 644 11.47 32.47 5.20
C ARG A 644 10.27 33.39 5.32
N GLY A 645 9.31 33.09 6.21
CA GLY A 645 8.21 33.98 6.49
C GLY A 645 6.82 33.41 6.17
N ARG A 646 5.79 34.25 6.26
CA ARG A 646 4.39 33.79 6.18
C ARG A 646 4.00 33.25 4.80
N VAL A 647 4.41 33.93 3.74
CA VAL A 647 4.12 33.47 2.35
C VAL A 647 4.74 32.13 2.06
N ALA A 648 6.02 31.94 2.43
CA ALA A 648 6.70 30.65 2.24
C ALA A 648 6.07 29.52 3.08
N ARG A 649 5.56 29.83 4.28
CA ARG A 649 4.78 28.86 5.09
C ARG A 649 3.49 28.47 4.39
N LEU A 650 2.76 29.44 3.83
CA LEU A 650 1.54 29.16 3.08
C LEU A 650 1.83 28.25 1.87
N ILE A 651 2.90 28.52 1.12
CA ILE A 651 3.34 27.67 0.01
C ILE A 651 3.59 26.23 0.49
N VAL A 652 4.32 26.03 1.60
CA VAL A 652 4.56 24.70 2.17
C VAL A 652 3.26 24.00 2.53
N VAL A 653 2.31 24.72 3.16
CA VAL A 653 1.01 24.14 3.55
C VAL A 653 0.21 23.74 2.31
N LEU A 654 0.15 24.59 1.29
CA LEU A 654 -0.61 24.30 0.07
C LEU A 654 0.01 23.14 -0.73
N THR A 655 1.32 23.09 -0.89
CA THR A 655 2.01 22.03 -1.62
C THR A 655 1.86 20.67 -0.93
N LEU A 656 2.06 20.61 0.38
CA LEU A 656 1.86 19.37 1.14
C LEU A 656 0.38 18.99 1.21
N GLY A 657 -0.51 19.97 1.39
CA GLY A 657 -1.95 19.76 1.37
C GLY A 657 -2.42 19.14 0.04
N TYR A 658 -1.94 19.67 -1.09
CA TYR A 658 -2.23 19.11 -2.40
C TYR A 658 -1.70 17.68 -2.56
N THR A 659 -0.46 17.41 -2.11
CA THR A 659 0.14 16.07 -2.15
C THR A 659 -0.73 15.04 -1.42
N PHE A 660 -1.18 15.38 -0.20
CA PHE A 660 -2.03 14.48 0.58
C PHE A 660 -3.44 14.37 0.01
N TRP A 661 -3.98 15.43 -0.60
CA TRP A 661 -5.26 15.42 -1.28
C TRP A 661 -5.28 14.44 -2.46
N ILE A 662 -4.27 14.47 -3.33
CA ILE A 662 -4.14 13.52 -4.45
C ILE A 662 -4.09 12.08 -3.93
N THR A 663 -3.32 11.83 -2.90
CA THR A 663 -3.24 10.50 -2.28
C THR A 663 -4.59 10.06 -1.71
N ALA A 664 -5.30 10.96 -1.01
CA ALA A 664 -6.60 10.63 -0.45
C ALA A 664 -7.63 10.26 -1.53
N ILE A 665 -7.66 10.99 -2.65
CA ILE A 665 -8.53 10.68 -3.80
C ILE A 665 -8.21 9.29 -4.35
N GLN A 666 -6.93 8.94 -4.51
CA GLN A 666 -6.51 7.64 -5.00
C GLN A 666 -6.96 6.50 -4.08
N TRP A 667 -6.77 6.65 -2.75
CA TRP A 667 -7.22 5.67 -1.77
C TRP A 667 -8.74 5.52 -1.77
N ILE A 668 -9.48 6.62 -1.75
CA ILE A 668 -10.96 6.61 -1.77
C ILE A 668 -11.45 5.97 -3.07
N GLY A 669 -10.90 6.36 -4.21
CA GLY A 669 -11.26 5.79 -5.51
C GLY A 669 -11.06 4.27 -5.57
N ALA A 670 -9.90 3.80 -5.11
CA ALA A 670 -9.58 2.37 -5.13
C ALA A 670 -10.43 1.55 -4.12
N LEU A 671 -10.67 2.09 -2.92
CA LEU A 671 -11.43 1.39 -1.88
C LEU A 671 -12.95 1.44 -2.12
N ALA A 672 -13.49 2.64 -2.36
CA ALA A 672 -14.93 2.82 -2.48
C ALA A 672 -15.45 2.37 -3.86
N TRP A 673 -14.72 2.65 -4.92
CA TRP A 673 -15.18 2.44 -6.29
C TRP A 673 -14.28 1.53 -7.13
N ARG A 674 -13.25 0.93 -6.53
CA ARG A 674 -12.33 0.00 -7.19
C ARG A 674 -11.65 0.59 -8.44
N ILE A 675 -11.49 1.92 -8.50
CA ILE A 675 -10.81 2.57 -9.61
C ILE A 675 -9.36 2.08 -9.65
N ARG A 676 -8.99 1.50 -10.80
CA ARG A 676 -7.62 1.07 -11.05
C ARG A 676 -6.73 2.29 -11.29
N PRO A 677 -5.63 2.43 -10.54
CA PRO A 677 -4.67 3.50 -10.83
C PRO A 677 -3.96 3.24 -12.17
N PRO A 678 -3.42 4.29 -12.81
CA PRO A 678 -2.57 4.11 -13.99
C PRO A 678 -1.44 3.12 -13.73
N GLU A 679 -1.07 2.36 -14.74
CA GLU A 679 0.06 1.45 -14.64
C GLU A 679 1.36 2.25 -14.43
N PRO A 680 2.26 1.81 -13.53
CA PRO A 680 3.49 2.54 -13.22
C PRO A 680 4.61 2.31 -14.26
N PHE A 681 4.24 1.94 -15.48
CA PHE A 681 5.21 1.55 -16.51
C PHE A 681 5.11 2.44 -17.74
#